data_438087715c474b56461e61e1a4932b1d
#
_entry.id   438087715c474b56461e61e1a4932b1d
#
_cell.length_a   1.000
_cell.length_b   1.000
_cell.length_c   1.000
_cell.angle_alpha   90.00
_cell.angle_beta   90.00
_cell.angle_gamma   90.00
#
_symmetry.space_group_name_H-M   'P 1'
#
loop_
_entity.id
_entity.type
_entity.pdbx_description
1 polymer ?
#
loop_
_entity_poly.entity_id
_entity_poly.type
_entity_poly.pdbx_seq_one_letter_code
_entity_poly.pdbx_strand_id
1 'polypeptide(L)'
;MGGVSFSLNGKAVTVPENPATRLSDVLRGGFGLTGTKIGCNAGDCGACTVLLDDAPVCSCLLAVGQVDGQAVTSIEGLHQTGAIEKLQQSFLAHGAAQCGICTPGMLVSAAHLLHSNLQPSRAEVEDALSGVLCRCTGYSKIIDAVMQAHAVQPEPLMPDAGSNVGSAIQHLDGLPKVAAELAYGADKLPAEALMLRVIRSPHHYADFKIGDKSAFLAQHPGIVAVFDATDIPGRNAFGVIPPFADQPVFAETTARYRGEAVAAIVGVPAVIDGFDENDFPISWQPHVAMLTPDVASTPDARQMHQGRPENILIKGYVACGDADTALARAAHRVTVHSTTPFIEHAYIEPEAGYAVKQDNRLIIYGSTQAAQMDRDSIAEIMGMDVDSIRVMPSACGGGFGSKLDLSFQPFVALAAWKLDRPVAICYARGESMRSSTKRHPSDIRLEVGCDTEGRISGFVFDGVFNTGAYASWGPTVANRVPVHASGPYVTPDYRASSVAVHTNAPPAGAFRGFGVPQSAVAQECAYDLLAEKLGMDRLAFRQMNALQNNMPTVTGQCFETGVGIADCLEALQPAWDAAVARVEQFNKEAEKTGSVFRKGVGVASCWYGCGNTSLPNPSTMRMGLRADGVCVLHQGAMDIGQGANTVIAQIAADALGVPVHSLSLLDGDTDLTPDCGKTSASRQTFVSGKAALLAGRALRETILRHANVSDDASIIIEKQRLQLVDAATGNMANIDLSSLPVDDYGYVFMSEETYDPPTTPLDENGQGSPYAVYGYGAQMIELTVDRGLGQVRLDKMTTAHDVGRAINPLLVEGQIEGGVAQGIGLALMEDYLPGRTENLHDYLIPTIGDIPEFEHIIVEVADAEGPYGAKGLGEHVLIPTAPAIVNAIRQAVGVLITNLPATADKIRAALQAQGTGHD
;
A
#
# COMPACT_ATOMS: atom_id res chain seq x y z
N MET A 1 23.50 32.31 -26.59
CA MET A 1 24.27 31.12 -26.13
C MET A 1 23.85 30.00 -27.09
N GLY A 2 24.78 29.19 -27.60
CA GLY A 2 24.46 28.05 -28.44
C GLY A 2 23.67 27.03 -27.62
N GLY A 3 22.64 26.42 -28.20
CA GLY A 3 21.88 25.36 -27.51
C GLY A 3 22.77 24.13 -27.25
N VAL A 4 22.37 23.28 -26.31
CA VAL A 4 23.00 21.98 -26.02
C VAL A 4 22.55 20.97 -27.08
N SER A 5 23.51 20.28 -27.73
CA SER A 5 23.22 19.34 -28.83
C SER A 5 23.65 17.92 -28.44
N PHE A 6 22.73 16.96 -28.53
CA PHE A 6 23.02 15.55 -28.21
C PHE A 6 22.17 14.60 -29.08
N SER A 7 22.46 13.32 -29.02
CA SER A 7 21.59 12.30 -29.65
C SER A 7 20.55 11.82 -28.65
N LEU A 8 19.26 11.90 -28.98
CA LEU A 8 18.17 11.38 -28.16
C LEU A 8 17.45 10.28 -28.93
N ASN A 9 17.47 9.06 -28.39
CA ASN A 9 16.88 7.87 -29.01
C ASN A 9 17.30 7.73 -30.49
N GLY A 10 18.59 7.93 -30.78
CA GLY A 10 19.18 7.83 -32.09
C GLY A 10 18.93 9.05 -33.01
N LYS A 11 18.29 10.11 -32.54
CA LYS A 11 18.02 11.34 -33.31
C LYS A 11 18.82 12.51 -32.75
N ALA A 12 19.51 13.28 -33.62
CA ALA A 12 20.18 14.50 -33.21
C ALA A 12 19.14 15.57 -32.79
N VAL A 13 19.31 16.12 -31.62
CA VAL A 13 18.46 17.18 -31.06
C VAL A 13 19.31 18.34 -30.56
N THR A 14 18.74 19.55 -30.56
CA THR A 14 19.33 20.73 -29.93
C THR A 14 18.28 21.39 -29.07
N VAL A 15 18.62 21.64 -27.81
CA VAL A 15 17.70 22.20 -26.81
C VAL A 15 18.15 23.61 -26.41
N PRO A 16 17.20 24.56 -26.32
CA PRO A 16 17.50 25.94 -25.96
C PRO A 16 17.55 26.18 -24.44
N GLU A 17 17.26 25.18 -23.63
CA GLU A 17 17.18 25.25 -22.17
C GLU A 17 18.50 25.71 -21.54
N ASN A 18 18.39 26.26 -20.33
CA ASN A 18 19.56 26.53 -19.52
C ASN A 18 20.41 25.26 -19.34
N PRO A 19 21.70 25.26 -19.64
CA PRO A 19 22.56 24.08 -19.47
C PRO A 19 22.54 23.45 -18.07
N ALA A 20 22.10 24.19 -17.04
CA ALA A 20 21.93 23.71 -15.69
C ALA A 20 20.59 23.00 -15.45
N THR A 21 19.65 23.03 -16.42
CA THR A 21 18.36 22.31 -16.32
C THR A 21 18.62 20.81 -16.24
N ARG A 22 17.88 20.11 -15.37
CA ARG A 22 18.02 18.66 -15.24
C ARG A 22 17.61 17.95 -16.52
N LEU A 23 18.37 16.93 -16.90
CA LEU A 23 18.06 16.13 -18.09
C LEU A 23 16.65 15.49 -17.98
N SER A 24 16.25 15.03 -16.80
CA SER A 24 14.90 14.49 -16.57
C SER A 24 13.78 15.47 -16.94
N ASP A 25 13.97 16.76 -16.62
CA ASP A 25 12.95 17.80 -16.89
C ASP A 25 12.89 18.10 -18.39
N VAL A 26 14.05 18.11 -19.07
CA VAL A 26 14.14 18.28 -20.53
C VAL A 26 13.49 17.09 -21.25
N LEU A 27 13.73 15.85 -20.81
CA LEU A 27 13.15 14.66 -21.42
C LEU A 27 11.60 14.65 -21.28
N ARG A 28 11.10 14.93 -20.10
CA ARG A 28 9.66 14.92 -19.81
C ARG A 28 8.94 16.13 -20.37
N GLY A 29 9.41 17.34 -20.05
CA GLY A 29 8.76 18.60 -20.43
C GLY A 29 9.04 19.01 -21.88
N GLY A 30 10.29 18.86 -22.35
CA GLY A 30 10.71 19.27 -23.69
C GLY A 30 10.34 18.27 -24.78
N PHE A 31 10.44 16.98 -24.50
CA PHE A 31 10.22 15.91 -25.49
C PHE A 31 9.00 15.03 -25.20
N GLY A 32 8.29 15.21 -24.10
CA GLY A 32 7.14 14.40 -23.73
C GLY A 32 7.49 12.93 -23.41
N LEU A 33 8.75 12.63 -23.10
CA LEU A 33 9.22 11.29 -22.77
C LEU A 33 8.93 10.97 -21.30
N THR A 34 7.65 10.74 -20.98
CA THR A 34 7.15 10.56 -19.62
C THR A 34 7.43 9.18 -19.04
N GLY A 35 7.95 8.23 -19.81
CA GLY A 35 8.48 6.96 -19.33
C GLY A 35 9.65 7.15 -18.35
N THR A 36 10.41 8.25 -18.47
CA THR A 36 11.37 8.70 -17.46
C THR A 36 10.60 9.22 -16.24
N LYS A 37 10.47 8.42 -15.16
CA LYS A 37 9.66 8.76 -13.99
C LYS A 37 10.48 9.52 -12.94
N ILE A 38 9.85 10.42 -12.19
CA ILE A 38 10.51 11.18 -11.11
C ILE A 38 9.91 10.77 -9.76
N GLY A 39 10.69 10.05 -8.94
CA GLY A 39 10.27 9.65 -7.61
C GLY A 39 10.89 10.46 -6.48
N CYS A 40 12.22 10.64 -6.48
CA CYS A 40 12.94 11.36 -5.42
C CYS A 40 13.55 12.69 -5.88
N ASN A 41 13.88 12.82 -7.14
CA ASN A 41 14.60 13.96 -7.75
C ASN A 41 15.96 14.28 -7.09
N ALA A 42 16.60 13.24 -6.49
CA ALA A 42 17.83 13.33 -5.70
C ALA A 42 18.81 12.17 -5.96
N GLY A 43 18.53 11.31 -6.95
CA GLY A 43 19.41 10.21 -7.33
C GLY A 43 19.17 8.90 -6.57
N ASP A 44 18.28 8.87 -5.57
CA ASP A 44 18.15 7.71 -4.69
C ASP A 44 17.28 6.59 -5.29
N CYS A 45 16.15 6.94 -5.95
CA CYS A 45 15.13 5.94 -6.31
C CYS A 45 15.35 5.27 -7.67
N GLY A 46 16.19 5.82 -8.56
CA GLY A 46 16.46 5.27 -9.89
C GLY A 46 15.31 5.24 -10.90
N ALA A 47 14.10 5.72 -10.55
CA ALA A 47 12.95 5.71 -11.46
C ALA A 47 13.18 6.54 -12.75
N CYS A 48 14.10 7.48 -12.71
CA CYS A 48 14.51 8.34 -13.82
C CYS A 48 15.71 7.81 -14.63
N THR A 49 16.08 6.55 -14.49
CA THR A 49 17.23 5.96 -15.16
C THR A 49 17.07 5.99 -16.67
N VAL A 50 18.12 6.47 -17.35
CA VAL A 50 18.29 6.44 -18.80
C VAL A 50 19.68 5.88 -19.12
N LEU A 51 19.95 5.53 -20.37
CA LEU A 51 21.31 5.23 -20.80
C LEU A 51 21.98 6.51 -21.34
N LEU A 52 23.19 6.79 -20.88
CA LEU A 52 24.09 7.82 -21.40
C LEU A 52 25.33 7.12 -21.95
N ASP A 53 25.53 7.19 -23.26
CA ASP A 53 26.59 6.44 -23.98
C ASP A 53 26.58 4.96 -23.54
N ASP A 54 25.39 4.35 -23.54
CA ASP A 54 25.07 2.96 -23.12
C ASP A 54 25.23 2.63 -21.63
N ALA A 55 25.60 3.56 -20.75
CA ALA A 55 25.69 3.35 -19.32
C ALA A 55 24.43 3.85 -18.58
N PRO A 56 23.87 3.12 -17.62
CA PRO A 56 22.68 3.55 -16.86
C PRO A 56 23.05 4.69 -15.90
N VAL A 57 22.27 5.78 -15.96
CA VAL A 57 22.46 6.97 -15.13
C VAL A 57 21.13 7.54 -14.64
N CYS A 58 21.11 8.15 -13.45
CA CYS A 58 19.95 8.90 -12.96
C CYS A 58 19.85 10.27 -13.63
N SER A 59 18.92 10.44 -14.57
CA SER A 59 18.75 11.69 -15.35
C SER A 59 18.41 12.90 -14.48
N CYS A 60 17.87 12.72 -13.29
CA CYS A 60 17.59 13.80 -12.33
C CYS A 60 18.85 14.42 -11.69
N LEU A 61 20.00 13.73 -11.76
CA LEU A 61 21.30 14.25 -11.30
C LEU A 61 22.14 14.90 -12.39
N LEU A 62 21.75 14.73 -13.67
CA LEU A 62 22.47 15.29 -14.79
C LEU A 62 21.90 16.64 -15.20
N ALA A 63 22.75 17.64 -15.32
CA ALA A 63 22.41 18.86 -16.04
C ALA A 63 22.46 18.61 -17.55
N VAL A 64 21.53 19.13 -18.33
CA VAL A 64 21.48 18.92 -19.78
C VAL A 64 22.76 19.34 -20.49
N GLY A 65 23.45 20.34 -19.97
CA GLY A 65 24.77 20.75 -20.49
C GLY A 65 25.88 19.69 -20.38
N GLN A 66 25.71 18.69 -19.49
CA GLN A 66 26.69 17.61 -19.35
C GLN A 66 26.57 16.55 -20.44
N VAL A 67 25.44 16.49 -21.14
CA VAL A 67 25.21 15.49 -22.20
C VAL A 67 25.49 16.03 -23.61
N ASP A 68 26.10 17.20 -23.71
CA ASP A 68 26.43 17.81 -25.01
C ASP A 68 27.37 16.88 -25.81
N GLY A 69 26.96 16.54 -27.04
CA GLY A 69 27.68 15.62 -27.92
C GLY A 69 27.54 14.13 -27.59
N GLN A 70 26.80 13.75 -26.56
CA GLN A 70 26.64 12.35 -26.11
C GLN A 70 25.34 11.73 -26.64
N ALA A 71 25.15 10.44 -26.39
CA ALA A 71 23.92 9.71 -26.74
C ALA A 71 23.08 9.39 -25.51
N VAL A 72 21.86 9.86 -25.49
CA VAL A 72 20.86 9.56 -24.45
C VAL A 72 19.83 8.61 -25.03
N THR A 73 19.60 7.47 -24.35
CA THR A 73 18.53 6.52 -24.68
C THR A 73 17.58 6.36 -23.51
N SER A 74 16.31 6.72 -23.74
CA SER A 74 15.23 6.51 -22.77
C SER A 74 14.54 5.16 -22.97
N ILE A 75 13.65 4.80 -22.05
CA ILE A 75 12.86 3.56 -22.16
C ILE A 75 12.04 3.53 -23.47
N GLU A 76 11.52 4.65 -23.93
CA GLU A 76 10.80 4.76 -25.20
C GLU A 76 11.71 4.44 -26.39
N GLY A 77 12.98 4.84 -26.34
CA GLY A 77 13.97 4.50 -27.37
C GLY A 77 14.28 3.02 -27.43
N LEU A 78 14.43 2.37 -26.28
CA LEU A 78 14.63 0.93 -26.17
C LEU A 78 13.41 0.14 -26.65
N HIS A 79 12.20 0.62 -26.31
CA HIS A 79 10.96 0.01 -26.76
C HIS A 79 10.79 0.11 -28.30
N GLN A 80 11.00 1.29 -28.89
CA GLN A 80 10.89 1.52 -30.33
C GLN A 80 11.84 0.65 -31.17
N THR A 81 13.02 0.33 -30.63
CA THR A 81 13.98 -0.56 -31.32
C THR A 81 13.69 -2.04 -31.14
N GLY A 82 12.74 -2.42 -30.27
CA GLY A 82 12.46 -3.80 -29.88
C GLY A 82 13.56 -4.44 -29.02
N ALA A 83 14.55 -3.67 -28.58
CA ALA A 83 15.70 -4.20 -27.85
C ALA A 83 15.33 -4.87 -26.51
N ILE A 84 14.19 -4.49 -25.93
CA ILE A 84 13.71 -4.99 -24.63
C ILE A 84 12.42 -5.82 -24.72
N GLU A 85 11.97 -6.21 -25.91
CA GLU A 85 10.69 -6.90 -26.08
C GLU A 85 10.59 -8.19 -25.24
N LYS A 86 11.61 -9.05 -25.27
CA LYS A 86 11.64 -10.28 -24.48
C LYS A 86 11.67 -10.00 -22.98
N LEU A 87 12.37 -8.96 -22.55
CA LEU A 87 12.42 -8.55 -21.16
C LEU A 87 11.05 -8.04 -20.69
N GLN A 88 10.37 -7.23 -21.50
CA GLN A 88 9.00 -6.77 -21.23
C GLN A 88 8.02 -7.95 -21.10
N GLN A 89 8.09 -8.92 -22.04
CA GLN A 89 7.29 -10.14 -21.96
C GLN A 89 7.59 -10.97 -20.71
N SER A 90 8.87 -11.06 -20.32
CA SER A 90 9.27 -11.73 -19.09
C SER A 90 8.72 -11.03 -17.84
N PHE A 91 8.76 -9.71 -17.80
CA PHE A 91 8.15 -8.92 -16.71
C PHE A 91 6.65 -9.18 -16.58
N LEU A 92 5.94 -9.28 -17.70
CA LEU A 92 4.50 -9.62 -17.72
C LEU A 92 4.25 -11.04 -17.22
N ALA A 93 4.99 -12.01 -17.73
CA ALA A 93 4.82 -13.42 -17.39
C ALA A 93 5.10 -13.72 -15.90
N HIS A 94 6.05 -13.01 -15.29
CA HIS A 94 6.41 -13.18 -13.88
C HIS A 94 5.61 -12.26 -12.93
N GLY A 95 4.76 -11.35 -13.44
CA GLY A 95 4.10 -10.35 -12.59
C GLY A 95 5.08 -9.36 -11.94
N ALA A 96 6.20 -9.07 -12.61
CA ALA A 96 7.29 -8.25 -12.10
C ALA A 96 6.97 -6.74 -12.05
N ALA A 97 5.88 -6.30 -12.66
CA ALA A 97 5.39 -4.92 -12.63
C ALA A 97 4.05 -4.86 -11.88
N GLN A 98 4.03 -4.35 -10.64
CA GLN A 98 2.79 -4.12 -9.89
C GLN A 98 2.24 -2.73 -10.16
N CYS A 99 2.62 -1.68 -9.41
CA CYS A 99 2.17 -0.34 -9.71
C CYS A 99 2.81 0.26 -10.98
N GLY A 100 3.98 -0.22 -11.41
CA GLY A 100 4.63 0.13 -12.66
C GLY A 100 5.53 1.37 -12.62
N ILE A 101 5.52 2.18 -11.56
CA ILE A 101 6.26 3.46 -11.51
C ILE A 101 7.80 3.29 -11.57
N CYS A 102 8.35 2.23 -10.97
CA CYS A 102 9.78 1.92 -11.03
C CYS A 102 10.16 1.10 -12.27
N THR A 103 9.18 0.52 -12.96
CA THR A 103 9.39 -0.44 -14.05
C THR A 103 10.23 0.10 -15.20
N PRO A 104 10.08 1.34 -15.68
CA PRO A 104 10.95 1.89 -16.72
C PRO A 104 12.42 1.92 -16.31
N GLY A 105 12.73 2.36 -15.09
CA GLY A 105 14.10 2.37 -14.57
C GLY A 105 14.70 0.97 -14.44
N MET A 106 13.90 0.01 -13.95
CA MET A 106 14.30 -1.40 -13.87
C MET A 106 14.59 -1.98 -15.26
N LEU A 107 13.73 -1.72 -16.24
CA LEU A 107 13.90 -2.22 -17.61
C LEU A 107 15.14 -1.62 -18.29
N VAL A 108 15.42 -0.33 -18.10
CA VAL A 108 16.64 0.32 -18.64
C VAL A 108 17.90 -0.29 -18.05
N SER A 109 17.93 -0.48 -16.71
CA SER A 109 19.08 -1.08 -16.02
C SER A 109 19.28 -2.54 -16.43
N ALA A 110 18.19 -3.32 -16.49
CA ALA A 110 18.22 -4.72 -16.90
C ALA A 110 18.62 -4.89 -18.39
N ALA A 111 18.17 -3.98 -19.27
CA ALA A 111 18.56 -3.99 -20.68
C ALA A 111 20.08 -3.82 -20.86
N HIS A 112 20.68 -2.93 -20.07
CA HIS A 112 22.13 -2.75 -20.06
C HIS A 112 22.87 -4.05 -19.65
N LEU A 113 22.42 -4.72 -18.59
CA LEU A 113 22.97 -6.01 -18.16
C LEU A 113 22.83 -7.07 -19.26
N LEU A 114 21.62 -7.24 -19.81
CA LEU A 114 21.31 -8.27 -20.80
C LEU A 114 22.01 -8.02 -22.15
N HIS A 115 22.40 -6.78 -22.45
CA HIS A 115 23.24 -6.50 -23.64
C HIS A 115 24.59 -7.20 -23.55
N SER A 116 25.18 -7.30 -22.37
CA SER A 116 26.48 -7.95 -22.13
C SER A 116 26.37 -9.40 -21.68
N ASN A 117 25.32 -9.80 -20.97
CA ASN A 117 25.11 -11.14 -20.41
C ASN A 117 23.63 -11.55 -20.52
N LEU A 118 23.31 -12.43 -21.48
CA LEU A 118 21.94 -12.89 -21.71
C LEU A 118 21.41 -13.88 -20.65
N GLN A 119 22.28 -14.44 -19.80
CA GLN A 119 21.94 -15.40 -18.76
C GLN A 119 22.63 -15.01 -17.45
N PRO A 120 22.26 -13.85 -16.87
CA PRO A 120 22.89 -13.39 -15.65
C PRO A 120 22.53 -14.27 -14.45
N SER A 121 23.46 -14.39 -13.53
CA SER A 121 23.19 -14.95 -12.20
C SER A 121 22.35 -13.98 -11.37
N ARG A 122 21.70 -14.48 -10.31
CA ARG A 122 20.96 -13.66 -9.34
C ARG A 122 21.81 -12.49 -8.82
N ALA A 123 23.06 -12.74 -8.42
CA ALA A 123 23.96 -11.71 -7.90
C ALA A 123 24.29 -10.62 -8.93
N GLU A 124 24.45 -10.97 -10.22
CA GLU A 124 24.65 -9.97 -11.28
C GLU A 124 23.40 -9.13 -11.53
N VAL A 125 22.20 -9.72 -11.39
CA VAL A 125 20.93 -8.98 -11.49
C VAL A 125 20.77 -8.03 -10.29
N GLU A 126 21.02 -8.52 -9.07
CA GLU A 126 20.98 -7.71 -7.86
C GLU A 126 21.94 -6.51 -7.94
N ASP A 127 23.16 -6.71 -8.41
CA ASP A 127 24.13 -5.63 -8.62
C ASP A 127 23.65 -4.61 -9.66
N ALA A 128 23.22 -5.07 -10.84
CA ALA A 128 22.79 -4.21 -11.93
C ALA A 128 21.54 -3.38 -11.62
N LEU A 129 20.64 -3.91 -10.80
CA LEU A 129 19.39 -3.24 -10.43
C LEU A 129 19.45 -2.52 -9.08
N SER A 130 20.58 -2.57 -8.37
CA SER A 130 20.74 -1.99 -7.01
C SER A 130 20.43 -0.50 -6.93
N GLY A 131 20.58 0.23 -8.03
CA GLY A 131 20.28 1.66 -8.15
C GLY A 131 18.81 1.99 -8.38
N VAL A 132 17.90 1.01 -8.43
CA VAL A 132 16.47 1.26 -8.67
C VAL A 132 15.62 0.70 -7.53
N LEU A 133 14.91 1.57 -6.82
CA LEU A 133 14.06 1.19 -5.69
C LEU A 133 12.65 0.79 -6.15
N CYS A 134 12.12 -0.27 -5.53
CA CYS A 134 10.74 -0.69 -5.64
C CYS A 134 10.11 -0.88 -4.26
N ARG A 135 8.90 -0.37 -4.06
CA ARG A 135 8.18 -0.51 -2.80
C ARG A 135 7.10 -1.61 -2.82
N CYS A 136 6.74 -2.09 -4.03
CA CYS A 136 5.58 -2.94 -4.24
C CYS A 136 5.90 -4.43 -4.32
N THR A 137 6.97 -4.79 -5.06
CA THR A 137 7.18 -6.14 -5.60
C THR A 137 7.98 -7.06 -4.70
N GLY A 138 8.71 -6.53 -3.72
CA GLY A 138 9.71 -7.33 -2.99
C GLY A 138 10.85 -7.85 -3.88
N TYR A 139 11.00 -7.31 -5.08
CA TYR A 139 12.08 -7.55 -6.07
C TYR A 139 12.21 -8.97 -6.62
N SER A 140 11.79 -10.03 -5.93
CA SER A 140 12.04 -11.42 -6.33
C SER A 140 11.55 -11.70 -7.76
N LYS A 141 10.30 -11.34 -8.06
CA LYS A 141 9.73 -11.50 -9.41
C LYS A 141 10.45 -10.66 -10.49
N ILE A 142 11.04 -9.52 -10.10
CA ILE A 142 11.89 -8.71 -11.01
C ILE A 142 13.18 -9.46 -11.32
N ILE A 143 13.83 -10.02 -10.30
CA ILE A 143 15.06 -10.82 -10.47
C ILE A 143 14.80 -12.01 -11.39
N ASP A 144 13.73 -12.75 -11.12
CA ASP A 144 13.35 -13.93 -11.91
C ASP A 144 13.02 -13.56 -13.36
N ALA A 145 12.31 -12.45 -13.57
CA ALA A 145 11.99 -11.95 -14.90
C ALA A 145 13.25 -11.58 -15.71
N VAL A 146 14.25 -10.98 -15.09
CA VAL A 146 15.50 -10.63 -15.76
C VAL A 146 16.32 -11.89 -16.08
N MET A 147 16.45 -12.81 -15.12
CA MET A 147 17.18 -14.06 -15.31
C MET A 147 16.57 -14.93 -16.42
N GLN A 148 15.25 -14.92 -16.55
CA GLN A 148 14.51 -15.78 -17.49
C GLN A 148 14.13 -15.08 -18.79
N ALA A 149 14.51 -13.81 -19.00
CA ALA A 149 14.15 -13.06 -20.20
C ALA A 149 14.55 -13.74 -21.52
N HIS A 150 15.64 -14.53 -21.52
CA HIS A 150 16.13 -15.25 -22.69
C HIS A 150 15.22 -16.44 -23.10
N ALA A 151 14.43 -16.99 -22.18
CA ALA A 151 13.65 -18.21 -22.35
C ALA A 151 12.13 -17.99 -22.30
N VAL A 152 11.68 -16.73 -22.16
CA VAL A 152 10.24 -16.44 -22.00
C VAL A 152 9.42 -16.87 -23.20
N GLN A 153 8.26 -17.46 -22.95
CA GLN A 153 7.27 -17.77 -23.98
C GLN A 153 6.42 -16.52 -24.26
N PRO A 154 6.20 -16.14 -25.52
CA PRO A 154 5.56 -14.86 -25.85
C PRO A 154 4.04 -14.84 -25.65
N GLU A 155 3.39 -16.00 -25.49
CA GLU A 155 1.93 -16.06 -25.40
C GLU A 155 1.45 -15.92 -23.94
N PRO A 156 0.61 -14.91 -23.61
CA PRO A 156 -0.01 -14.81 -22.30
C PRO A 156 -1.00 -15.96 -22.07
N LEU A 157 -1.15 -16.37 -20.81
CA LEU A 157 -2.17 -17.32 -20.42
C LEU A 157 -3.56 -16.70 -20.63
N MET A 158 -4.37 -17.31 -21.48
CA MET A 158 -5.74 -16.92 -21.79
C MET A 158 -6.68 -18.05 -21.38
N PRO A 159 -7.26 -18.00 -20.16
CA PRO A 159 -8.17 -19.04 -19.71
C PRO A 159 -9.49 -19.01 -20.47
N ASP A 160 -10.07 -20.18 -20.65
CA ASP A 160 -11.41 -20.35 -21.18
C ASP A 160 -12.48 -19.91 -20.18
N ALA A 161 -13.71 -19.72 -20.66
CA ALA A 161 -14.86 -19.44 -19.83
C ALA A 161 -15.03 -20.49 -18.72
N GLY A 162 -15.21 -20.04 -17.46
CA GLY A 162 -15.36 -20.90 -16.29
C GLY A 162 -14.03 -21.39 -15.68
N SER A 163 -12.89 -20.95 -16.22
CA SER A 163 -11.55 -21.26 -15.69
C SER A 163 -10.67 -20.01 -15.43
N ASN A 164 -11.30 -18.85 -15.37
CA ASN A 164 -10.59 -17.61 -15.07
C ASN A 164 -10.13 -17.57 -13.61
N VAL A 165 -10.99 -17.94 -12.67
CA VAL A 165 -10.68 -18.04 -11.24
C VAL A 165 -9.71 -19.17 -10.97
N GLY A 166 -8.58 -18.88 -10.34
CA GLY A 166 -7.48 -19.81 -10.10
C GLY A 166 -6.39 -19.78 -11.17
N SER A 167 -6.61 -19.05 -12.28
CA SER A 167 -5.61 -18.91 -13.34
C SER A 167 -4.62 -17.79 -13.03
N ALA A 168 -3.32 -18.06 -13.23
CA ALA A 168 -2.23 -17.11 -12.99
C ALA A 168 -2.04 -16.19 -14.21
N ILE A 169 -3.06 -15.39 -14.53
CA ILE A 169 -2.97 -14.43 -15.64
C ILE A 169 -2.17 -13.20 -15.23
N GLN A 170 -1.52 -12.58 -16.22
CA GLN A 170 -0.82 -11.31 -16.03
C GLN A 170 -1.81 -10.16 -15.72
N HIS A 171 -1.30 -9.06 -15.17
CA HIS A 171 -2.10 -7.85 -15.01
C HIS A 171 -2.76 -7.42 -16.32
N LEU A 172 -4.05 -7.09 -16.30
CA LEU A 172 -4.78 -6.61 -17.49
C LEU A 172 -4.20 -5.28 -18.01
N ASP A 173 -3.67 -4.47 -17.13
CA ASP A 173 -2.97 -3.21 -17.43
C ASP A 173 -1.43 -3.38 -17.49
N GLY A 174 -0.94 -4.61 -17.59
CA GLY A 174 0.48 -4.91 -17.55
C GLY A 174 1.26 -4.37 -18.75
N LEU A 175 0.70 -4.49 -19.96
CA LEU A 175 1.38 -4.05 -21.17
C LEU A 175 1.71 -2.55 -21.16
N PRO A 176 0.77 -1.61 -20.87
CA PRO A 176 1.11 -0.19 -20.73
C PRO A 176 2.15 0.10 -19.64
N LYS A 177 2.24 -0.71 -18.57
CA LYS A 177 3.28 -0.56 -17.53
C LYS A 177 4.67 -0.82 -18.06
N VAL A 178 4.86 -1.96 -18.75
CA VAL A 178 6.18 -2.34 -19.28
C VAL A 178 6.55 -1.57 -20.56
N ALA A 179 5.57 -1.05 -21.31
CA ALA A 179 5.79 -0.16 -22.44
C ALA A 179 6.08 1.30 -22.00
N ALA A 180 5.99 1.60 -20.71
CA ALA A 180 6.09 2.95 -20.15
C ALA A 180 5.02 3.94 -20.65
N GLU A 181 3.89 3.43 -21.11
CA GLU A 181 2.73 4.17 -21.63
C GLU A 181 1.68 4.48 -20.55
N LEU A 182 1.75 3.78 -19.39
CA LEU A 182 0.82 4.03 -18.30
C LEU A 182 1.05 5.43 -17.72
N ALA A 183 -0.03 6.24 -17.68
CA ALA A 183 0.05 7.62 -17.26
C ALA A 183 -0.29 7.79 -15.78
N TYR A 184 0.63 8.35 -15.02
CA TYR A 184 0.47 8.73 -13.62
C TYR A 184 0.08 10.20 -13.49
N GLY A 185 -0.18 10.67 -12.26
CA GLY A 185 -0.67 12.01 -12.01
C GLY A 185 0.14 13.14 -12.63
N ALA A 186 1.47 13.01 -12.67
CA ALA A 186 2.39 13.99 -13.25
C ALA A 186 2.60 13.86 -14.78
N ASP A 187 2.03 12.85 -15.44
CA ASP A 187 2.37 12.55 -16.84
C ASP A 187 1.43 13.21 -17.87
N LYS A 188 0.24 13.64 -17.44
CA LYS A 188 -0.80 14.22 -18.33
C LYS A 188 -1.28 15.59 -17.85
N LEU A 189 -0.35 16.44 -17.42
CA LEU A 189 -0.72 17.82 -17.05
C LEU A 189 -1.08 18.62 -18.28
N PRO A 190 -2.18 19.42 -18.27
CA PRO A 190 -2.54 20.29 -19.39
C PRO A 190 -1.43 21.31 -19.66
N ALA A 191 -1.07 21.50 -20.93
CA ALA A 191 0.04 22.38 -21.32
C ALA A 191 -0.16 23.85 -20.91
N GLU A 192 -1.44 24.28 -20.85
CA GLU A 192 -1.84 25.63 -20.43
C GLU A 192 -2.09 25.77 -18.93
N ALA A 193 -1.89 24.71 -18.15
CA ALA A 193 -2.14 24.74 -16.73
C ALA A 193 -1.21 25.72 -16.00
N LEU A 194 -1.77 26.44 -15.06
CA LEU A 194 -1.00 27.10 -14.03
C LEU A 194 -0.48 26.05 -13.04
N MET A 195 0.70 26.31 -12.47
CA MET A 195 1.22 25.47 -11.39
C MET A 195 0.84 26.06 -10.04
N LEU A 196 0.53 25.16 -9.10
CA LEU A 196 0.26 25.47 -7.72
C LEU A 196 1.40 24.96 -6.83
N ARG A 197 1.80 25.76 -5.86
CA ARG A 197 2.70 25.36 -4.78
C ARG A 197 2.06 25.65 -3.44
N VAL A 198 2.06 24.67 -2.56
CA VAL A 198 1.56 24.83 -1.19
C VAL A 198 2.65 25.42 -0.31
N ILE A 199 2.32 26.48 0.41
CA ILE A 199 3.16 27.07 1.45
C ILE A 199 2.89 26.33 2.75
N ARG A 200 3.95 25.74 3.33
CA ARG A 200 3.83 24.87 4.49
C ARG A 200 4.59 25.38 5.69
N SER A 201 4.11 25.01 6.88
CA SER A 201 4.79 25.35 8.13
C SER A 201 6.19 24.71 8.19
N PRO A 202 7.24 25.50 8.45
CA PRO A 202 8.57 24.98 8.77
C PRO A 202 8.70 24.55 10.24
N HIS A 203 7.68 24.82 11.07
CA HIS A 203 7.67 24.57 12.51
C HIS A 203 6.72 23.44 12.89
N HIS A 204 7.08 22.66 13.89
CA HIS A 204 6.21 21.63 14.46
C HIS A 204 4.97 22.22 15.16
N TYR A 205 5.12 23.43 15.71
CA TYR A 205 4.04 24.15 16.39
C TYR A 205 4.33 25.63 16.36
N ALA A 206 3.47 26.40 15.72
CA ALA A 206 3.65 27.86 15.64
C ALA A 206 2.32 28.56 15.36
N ASP A 207 2.12 29.72 15.96
CA ASP A 207 1.14 30.67 15.45
C ASP A 207 1.75 31.42 14.26
N PHE A 208 0.91 31.87 13.34
CA PHE A 208 1.36 32.60 12.16
C PHE A 208 0.40 33.66 11.71
N LYS A 209 0.92 34.61 10.93
CA LYS A 209 0.14 35.66 10.29
C LYS A 209 0.64 35.87 8.87
N ILE A 210 -0.25 35.75 7.90
CA ILE A 210 0.02 36.07 6.50
C ILE A 210 -0.04 37.59 6.34
N GLY A 211 0.92 38.13 5.61
CA GLY A 211 1.03 39.57 5.31
C GLY A 211 0.12 39.99 4.16
N ASP A 212 0.43 41.12 3.55
CA ASP A 212 -0.37 41.69 2.45
C ASP A 212 -0.16 40.91 1.14
N LYS A 213 -1.17 40.08 0.81
CA LYS A 213 -1.19 39.30 -0.45
C LYS A 213 -1.12 40.19 -1.70
N SER A 214 -1.74 41.36 -1.68
CA SER A 214 -1.78 42.27 -2.84
C SER A 214 -0.41 42.88 -3.13
N ALA A 215 0.29 43.30 -2.09
CA ALA A 215 1.66 43.78 -2.17
C ALA A 215 2.62 42.69 -2.64
N PHE A 216 2.44 41.46 -2.16
CA PHE A 216 3.23 40.30 -2.60
C PHE A 216 3.04 39.99 -4.09
N LEU A 217 1.79 39.92 -4.56
CA LEU A 217 1.49 39.70 -5.98
C LEU A 217 2.07 40.78 -6.89
N ALA A 218 2.05 42.06 -6.45
CA ALA A 218 2.64 43.15 -7.20
C ALA A 218 4.17 43.05 -7.36
N GLN A 219 4.84 42.40 -6.40
CA GLN A 219 6.29 42.21 -6.40
C GLN A 219 6.74 40.96 -7.15
N HIS A 220 5.83 39.99 -7.37
CA HIS A 220 6.13 38.70 -8.01
C HIS A 220 5.32 38.50 -9.30
N PRO A 221 5.66 39.21 -10.39
CA PRO A 221 4.97 39.07 -11.67
C PRO A 221 5.09 37.62 -12.18
N GLY A 222 3.95 37.00 -12.49
CA GLY A 222 3.84 35.60 -12.85
C GLY A 222 3.23 34.72 -11.77
N ILE A 223 3.17 35.15 -10.51
CA ILE A 223 2.25 34.60 -9.52
C ILE A 223 0.91 35.32 -9.68
N VAL A 224 -0.16 34.58 -9.98
CA VAL A 224 -1.47 35.15 -10.34
C VAL A 224 -2.45 35.14 -9.15
N ALA A 225 -2.25 34.26 -8.17
CA ALA A 225 -3.10 34.18 -6.99
C ALA A 225 -2.37 33.64 -5.77
N VAL A 226 -2.89 33.99 -4.59
CA VAL A 226 -2.54 33.44 -3.28
C VAL A 226 -3.85 33.05 -2.61
N PHE A 227 -3.96 31.80 -2.20
CA PHE A 227 -5.09 31.26 -1.45
C PHE A 227 -4.70 30.87 -0.04
N ASP A 228 -5.61 31.05 0.91
CA ASP A 228 -5.49 30.62 2.30
C ASP A 228 -6.85 30.15 2.85
N ALA A 229 -6.94 29.90 4.15
CA ALA A 229 -8.15 29.41 4.81
C ALA A 229 -9.40 30.29 4.55
N THR A 230 -9.24 31.59 4.33
CA THR A 230 -10.35 32.52 4.07
C THR A 230 -10.95 32.37 2.68
N ASP A 231 -10.27 31.69 1.78
CA ASP A 231 -10.71 31.48 0.40
C ASP A 231 -11.57 30.22 0.22
N ILE A 232 -11.61 29.33 1.21
CA ILE A 232 -12.39 28.09 1.18
C ILE A 232 -13.89 28.42 1.22
N PRO A 233 -14.66 28.03 0.20
CA PRO A 233 -16.06 28.44 0.10
C PRO A 233 -17.00 27.65 0.99
N GLY A 234 -16.67 26.40 1.31
CA GLY A 234 -17.45 25.50 2.14
C GLY A 234 -16.78 25.26 3.49
N ARG A 235 -16.52 24.00 3.82
CA ARG A 235 -15.91 23.60 5.09
C ARG A 235 -14.39 23.54 4.97
N ASN A 236 -13.68 24.36 5.74
CA ASN A 236 -12.20 24.29 5.83
C ASN A 236 -11.77 23.14 6.75
N ALA A 237 -12.26 21.93 6.48
CA ALA A 237 -11.84 20.72 7.18
C ALA A 237 -12.18 19.49 6.37
N PHE A 238 -11.34 18.48 6.44
CA PHE A 238 -11.55 17.16 5.86
C PHE A 238 -11.11 16.06 6.84
N GLY A 239 -11.48 14.84 6.55
CA GLY A 239 -11.10 13.65 7.30
C GLY A 239 -11.94 12.47 6.86
N VAL A 240 -11.40 11.28 7.05
CA VAL A 240 -11.93 10.03 6.51
C VAL A 240 -13.07 9.41 7.34
N ILE A 241 -13.22 9.88 8.59
CA ILE A 241 -14.28 9.43 9.50
C ILE A 241 -15.07 10.67 9.92
N PRO A 242 -16.32 10.85 9.44
CA PRO A 242 -17.06 12.11 9.58
C PRO A 242 -17.06 12.75 10.97
N PRO A 243 -17.25 12.02 12.11
CA PRO A 243 -17.20 12.64 13.43
C PRO A 243 -15.82 13.18 13.84
N PHE A 244 -14.75 12.77 13.14
CA PHE A 244 -13.36 13.13 13.40
C PHE A 244 -12.70 13.90 12.25
N ALA A 245 -13.49 14.45 11.32
CA ALA A 245 -12.97 15.27 10.23
C ALA A 245 -12.49 16.63 10.78
N ASP A 246 -11.21 16.72 11.11
CA ASP A 246 -10.60 17.83 11.87
C ASP A 246 -9.39 18.46 11.20
N GLN A 247 -8.87 17.91 10.13
CA GLN A 247 -7.70 18.46 9.41
C GLN A 247 -8.15 19.59 8.48
N PRO A 248 -7.64 20.83 8.66
CA PRO A 248 -7.99 21.93 7.76
C PRO A 248 -7.30 21.77 6.40
N VAL A 249 -7.93 22.28 5.34
CA VAL A 249 -7.27 22.44 4.02
C VAL A 249 -6.11 23.41 4.16
N PHE A 250 -6.34 24.56 4.80
CA PHE A 250 -5.30 25.48 5.23
C PHE A 250 -5.50 25.79 6.71
N ALA A 251 -4.44 25.70 7.51
CA ALA A 251 -4.46 26.18 8.87
C ALA A 251 -4.86 27.66 8.93
N GLU A 252 -5.64 28.08 9.92
CA GLU A 252 -6.17 29.45 10.00
C GLU A 252 -5.18 30.43 10.63
N THR A 253 -4.64 30.08 11.79
CA THR A 253 -3.77 30.96 12.61
C THR A 253 -2.64 30.19 13.29
N THR A 254 -2.77 28.87 13.42
CA THR A 254 -1.84 28.03 14.17
C THR A 254 -1.53 26.77 13.37
N ALA A 255 -0.28 26.57 13.04
CA ALA A 255 0.20 25.33 12.47
C ALA A 255 0.54 24.34 13.60
N ARG A 256 0.04 23.09 13.48
CA ARG A 256 0.12 22.05 14.51
C ARG A 256 1.18 21.01 14.24
N TYR A 257 1.70 20.96 13.00
CA TYR A 257 2.83 20.11 12.66
C TYR A 257 3.70 20.72 11.54
N ARG A 258 4.95 20.31 11.47
CA ARG A 258 5.85 20.72 10.39
C ARG A 258 5.42 20.06 9.08
N GLY A 259 5.07 20.86 8.08
CA GLY A 259 4.52 20.42 6.79
C GLY A 259 3.03 20.72 6.61
N GLU A 260 2.35 21.28 7.63
CA GLU A 260 0.96 21.69 7.51
C GLU A 260 0.80 22.84 6.51
N ALA A 261 -0.21 22.73 5.64
CA ALA A 261 -0.52 23.77 4.67
C ALA A 261 -1.10 25.03 5.33
N VAL A 262 -0.56 26.20 5.00
CA VAL A 262 -1.03 27.50 5.51
C VAL A 262 -1.53 28.41 4.40
N ALA A 263 -1.02 28.25 3.18
CA ALA A 263 -1.44 28.97 1.99
C ALA A 263 -1.04 28.18 0.72
N ALA A 264 -1.48 28.66 -0.43
CA ALA A 264 -0.99 28.20 -1.73
C ALA A 264 -0.77 29.39 -2.65
N ILE A 265 0.28 29.34 -3.47
CA ILE A 265 0.53 30.26 -4.56
C ILE A 265 0.26 29.57 -5.88
N VAL A 266 -0.28 30.30 -6.84
CA VAL A 266 -0.58 29.81 -8.19
C VAL A 266 0.00 30.76 -9.22
N GLY A 267 0.67 30.22 -10.23
CA GLY A 267 1.31 31.06 -11.23
C GLY A 267 1.82 30.29 -12.44
N VAL A 268 2.59 31.00 -13.25
CA VAL A 268 3.28 30.41 -14.41
C VAL A 268 4.29 29.36 -13.94
N PRO A 269 4.35 28.16 -14.58
CA PRO A 269 5.21 27.06 -14.11
C PRO A 269 6.64 27.49 -13.76
N ALA A 270 7.34 28.15 -14.66
CA ALA A 270 8.73 28.57 -14.44
C ALA A 270 8.93 29.53 -13.25
N VAL A 271 7.89 30.32 -12.89
CA VAL A 271 7.93 31.21 -11.73
C VAL A 271 7.70 30.44 -10.45
N ILE A 272 6.75 29.51 -10.46
CA ILE A 272 6.42 28.67 -9.30
C ILE A 272 7.56 27.70 -8.97
N ASP A 273 8.18 27.09 -9.99
CA ASP A 273 9.33 26.18 -9.80
C ASP A 273 10.55 26.87 -9.20
N GLY A 274 10.77 28.12 -9.58
CA GLY A 274 11.88 28.95 -9.08
C GLY A 274 11.59 29.77 -7.82
N PHE A 275 10.37 29.64 -7.25
CA PHE A 275 9.98 30.45 -6.09
C PHE A 275 10.67 29.98 -4.81
N ASP A 276 11.28 30.92 -4.07
CA ASP A 276 11.81 30.70 -2.72
C ASP A 276 10.68 30.94 -1.69
N GLU A 277 10.32 29.91 -0.92
CA GLU A 277 9.27 30.00 0.11
C GLU A 277 9.58 31.03 1.19
N ASN A 278 10.85 31.41 1.39
CA ASN A 278 11.24 32.48 2.32
C ASN A 278 10.77 33.88 1.88
N ASP A 279 10.47 34.06 0.60
CA ASP A 279 9.93 35.31 0.08
C ASP A 279 8.41 35.45 0.31
N PHE A 280 7.74 34.38 0.78
CA PHE A 280 6.31 34.45 1.07
C PHE A 280 6.06 35.32 2.31
N PRO A 281 5.09 36.25 2.28
CA PRO A 281 4.88 37.22 3.33
C PRO A 281 4.17 36.61 4.55
N ILE A 282 4.87 35.82 5.33
CA ILE A 282 4.36 35.17 6.54
C ILE A 282 5.28 35.43 7.73
N SER A 283 4.71 35.67 8.88
CA SER A 283 5.45 35.76 10.14
C SER A 283 5.05 34.61 11.07
N TRP A 284 6.04 34.01 11.70
CA TRP A 284 5.88 32.88 12.58
C TRP A 284 6.19 33.21 14.02
N GLN A 285 5.41 32.66 14.96
CA GLN A 285 5.68 32.64 16.38
C GLN A 285 5.75 31.20 16.86
N PRO A 286 6.95 30.60 16.88
CA PRO A 286 7.11 29.21 17.28
C PRO A 286 6.80 28.98 18.77
N HIS A 287 6.26 27.79 19.06
CA HIS A 287 5.97 27.28 20.40
C HIS A 287 6.71 25.97 20.66
N VAL A 288 6.76 25.56 21.94
CA VAL A 288 7.28 24.27 22.32
C VAL A 288 6.34 23.18 21.80
N ALA A 289 6.86 22.24 20.99
CA ALA A 289 6.11 21.15 20.40
C ALA A 289 6.09 19.92 21.32
N MET A 290 4.97 19.25 21.34
CA MET A 290 4.77 17.96 22.00
C MET A 290 4.83 16.87 20.94
N LEU A 291 5.97 16.18 20.80
CA LEU A 291 6.17 15.20 19.71
C LEU A 291 5.89 13.76 20.11
N THR A 292 5.73 13.49 21.41
CA THR A 292 5.50 12.15 21.95
C THR A 292 4.24 12.09 22.82
N PRO A 293 3.53 10.97 22.88
CA PRO A 293 2.31 10.82 23.68
C PRO A 293 2.49 11.09 25.17
N ASP A 294 3.60 10.67 25.76
CA ASP A 294 3.92 10.86 27.18
C ASP A 294 4.02 12.37 27.55
N VAL A 295 4.55 13.19 26.66
CA VAL A 295 4.57 14.66 26.84
C VAL A 295 3.18 15.25 26.59
N ALA A 296 2.48 14.78 25.56
CA ALA A 296 1.20 15.34 25.13
C ALA A 296 0.03 14.99 26.07
N SER A 297 0.11 13.88 26.81
CA SER A 297 -0.96 13.42 27.71
C SER A 297 -0.75 13.83 29.19
N THR A 298 0.24 14.68 29.48
CA THR A 298 0.39 15.22 30.85
C THR A 298 -0.77 16.16 31.20
N PRO A 299 -1.18 16.25 32.49
CA PRO A 299 -2.28 17.14 32.91
C PRO A 299 -2.11 18.60 32.54
N ASP A 300 -0.86 19.09 32.49
CA ASP A 300 -0.52 20.47 32.14
C ASP A 300 -0.22 20.67 30.64
N ALA A 301 -0.33 19.63 29.84
CA ALA A 301 -0.10 19.71 28.39
C ALA A 301 -1.15 20.62 27.73
N ARG A 302 -0.70 21.42 26.77
CA ARG A 302 -1.61 22.24 25.97
C ARG A 302 -2.55 21.36 25.16
N GLN A 303 -3.84 21.61 25.28
CA GLN A 303 -4.86 20.91 24.49
C GLN A 303 -4.78 21.35 23.04
N MET A 304 -4.58 20.40 22.12
CA MET A 304 -4.45 20.66 20.68
C MET A 304 -5.80 20.84 20.00
N HIS A 305 -6.81 20.09 20.44
CA HIS A 305 -8.17 20.12 19.89
C HIS A 305 -9.18 20.32 21.01
N GLN A 306 -10.13 21.23 20.80
CA GLN A 306 -11.21 21.45 21.75
C GLN A 306 -12.02 20.14 21.93
N GLY A 307 -12.35 19.80 23.16
CA GLY A 307 -13.12 18.60 23.49
C GLY A 307 -12.31 17.30 23.54
N ARG A 308 -10.97 17.35 23.41
CA ARG A 308 -10.06 16.18 23.52
C ARG A 308 -9.10 16.37 24.71
N PRO A 309 -9.58 16.16 25.96
CA PRO A 309 -8.74 16.30 27.14
C PRO A 309 -7.55 15.35 27.09
N GLU A 310 -6.42 15.73 27.70
CA GLU A 310 -5.15 14.96 27.65
C GLU A 310 -4.69 14.63 26.21
N ASN A 311 -5.18 15.37 25.22
CA ASN A 311 -4.96 15.15 23.81
C ASN A 311 -5.36 13.73 23.31
N ILE A 312 -6.27 13.06 24.01
CA ILE A 312 -6.75 11.73 23.63
C ILE A 312 -7.78 11.89 22.51
N LEU A 313 -7.50 11.23 21.37
CA LEU A 313 -8.42 11.14 20.24
C LEU A 313 -9.53 10.13 20.55
N ILE A 314 -9.14 8.90 20.91
CA ILE A 314 -10.05 7.79 21.16
C ILE A 314 -9.37 6.69 22.00
N LYS A 315 -10.19 5.86 22.63
CA LYS A 315 -9.76 4.64 23.33
C LYS A 315 -10.45 3.43 22.70
N GLY A 316 -9.70 2.38 22.43
CA GLY A 316 -10.20 1.07 22.02
C GLY A 316 -10.14 0.09 23.18
N TYR A 317 -11.09 -0.86 23.24
CA TYR A 317 -11.18 -1.83 24.31
C TYR A 317 -11.84 -3.12 23.88
N VAL A 318 -11.27 -4.28 24.28
CA VAL A 318 -11.88 -5.60 24.14
C VAL A 318 -11.54 -6.41 25.38
N ALA A 319 -12.51 -7.07 25.98
CA ALA A 319 -12.29 -7.95 27.11
C ALA A 319 -13.26 -9.14 27.11
N CYS A 320 -12.77 -10.31 27.49
CA CYS A 320 -13.55 -11.49 27.81
C CYS A 320 -12.91 -12.25 28.97
N GLY A 321 -13.69 -12.99 29.78
CA GLY A 321 -13.20 -13.70 30.95
C GLY A 321 -12.65 -12.78 32.04
N ASP A 322 -11.66 -13.28 32.81
CA ASP A 322 -10.98 -12.53 33.88
C ASP A 322 -9.46 -12.67 33.74
N ALA A 323 -8.88 -11.83 32.87
CA ALA A 323 -7.47 -11.89 32.51
C ALA A 323 -6.53 -11.71 33.69
N ASP A 324 -6.84 -10.86 34.68
CA ASP A 324 -5.99 -10.61 35.83
C ASP A 324 -5.94 -11.84 36.77
N THR A 325 -7.10 -12.48 37.01
CA THR A 325 -7.16 -13.73 37.78
C THR A 325 -6.47 -14.89 37.05
N ALA A 326 -6.65 -14.98 35.72
CA ALA A 326 -6.02 -16.01 34.91
C ALA A 326 -4.49 -15.88 34.92
N LEU A 327 -3.98 -14.66 34.77
CA LEU A 327 -2.54 -14.35 34.87
C LEU A 327 -1.97 -14.70 36.27
N ALA A 328 -2.71 -14.37 37.33
CA ALA A 328 -2.27 -14.68 38.68
C ALA A 328 -2.13 -16.20 38.94
N ARG A 329 -2.89 -17.03 38.21
CA ARG A 329 -2.88 -18.50 38.29
C ARG A 329 -2.01 -19.17 37.23
N ALA A 330 -1.52 -18.44 36.25
CA ALA A 330 -0.73 -19.01 35.17
C ALA A 330 0.54 -19.70 35.69
N ALA A 331 0.85 -20.88 35.16
CA ALA A 331 2.06 -21.62 35.49
C ALA A 331 3.33 -20.90 34.99
N HIS A 332 3.25 -20.33 33.82
CA HIS A 332 4.30 -19.52 33.21
C HIS A 332 3.73 -18.20 32.75
N ARG A 333 4.52 -17.15 32.95
CA ARG A 333 4.13 -15.77 32.64
C ARG A 333 5.30 -14.98 32.06
N VAL A 334 5.04 -14.14 31.08
CA VAL A 334 6.02 -13.23 30.44
C VAL A 334 5.44 -11.87 30.28
N THR A 335 6.31 -10.86 30.30
CA THR A 335 5.97 -9.46 30.00
C THR A 335 6.87 -8.99 28.87
N VAL A 336 6.28 -8.32 27.89
CA VAL A 336 7.00 -7.69 26.79
C VAL A 336 6.64 -6.22 26.73
N HIS A 337 7.65 -5.37 26.57
CA HIS A 337 7.49 -3.97 26.22
C HIS A 337 8.05 -3.77 24.81
N SER A 338 7.25 -3.24 23.89
CA SER A 338 7.69 -3.00 22.51
C SER A 338 7.34 -1.59 22.06
N THR A 339 8.21 -1.00 21.25
CA THR A 339 8.00 0.30 20.65
C THR A 339 8.27 0.26 19.16
N THR A 340 7.48 0.99 18.38
CA THR A 340 7.70 1.21 16.95
C THR A 340 7.74 2.68 16.62
N PRO A 341 8.56 3.11 15.64
CA PRO A 341 8.65 4.50 15.22
C PRO A 341 7.52 4.90 14.25
N PHE A 342 7.52 6.16 13.80
CA PHE A 342 6.83 6.55 12.58
C PHE A 342 7.43 5.82 11.39
N ILE A 343 6.57 5.29 10.50
CA ILE A 343 6.96 4.69 9.24
C ILE A 343 6.31 5.46 8.09
N GLU A 344 7.13 5.83 7.10
CA GLU A 344 6.69 6.47 5.86
C GLU A 344 6.26 5.41 4.83
N HIS A 345 5.20 5.67 4.09
CA HIS A 345 4.72 4.78 3.03
C HIS A 345 5.75 4.60 1.92
N ALA A 346 6.45 5.66 1.58
CA ALA A 346 7.54 5.68 0.62
C ALA A 346 7.17 5.12 -0.77
N TYR A 347 5.90 5.31 -1.19
CA TYR A 347 5.52 5.04 -2.58
C TYR A 347 6.39 5.89 -3.51
N ILE A 348 6.81 5.32 -4.63
CA ILE A 348 7.78 6.01 -5.52
C ILE A 348 7.14 7.18 -6.27
N GLU A 349 5.84 7.15 -6.55
CA GLU A 349 5.10 8.28 -7.13
C GLU A 349 4.70 9.31 -6.06
N PRO A 350 5.30 10.53 -5.99
CA PRO A 350 4.75 11.62 -5.17
C PRO A 350 3.36 12.04 -5.66
N GLU A 351 2.62 12.77 -4.84
CA GLU A 351 1.32 13.29 -5.16
C GLU A 351 1.39 14.26 -6.33
N ALA A 352 0.55 14.04 -7.34
CA ALA A 352 0.45 14.89 -8.50
C ALA A 352 -0.92 14.79 -9.15
N GLY A 353 -1.33 15.87 -9.80
CA GLY A 353 -2.58 15.92 -10.53
C GLY A 353 -2.95 17.34 -10.94
N TYR A 354 -4.16 17.50 -11.42
CA TYR A 354 -4.69 18.80 -11.81
C TYR A 354 -6.21 18.86 -11.63
N ALA A 355 -6.75 20.08 -11.65
CA ALA A 355 -8.18 20.31 -11.77
C ALA A 355 -8.50 21.29 -12.90
N VAL A 356 -9.68 21.09 -13.47
CA VAL A 356 -10.27 22.00 -14.47
C VAL A 356 -11.72 22.28 -14.14
N LYS A 357 -12.18 23.47 -14.47
CA LYS A 357 -13.59 23.80 -14.48
C LYS A 357 -14.11 23.64 -15.90
N GLN A 358 -15.13 22.83 -16.09
CA GLN A 358 -15.76 22.56 -17.38
C GLN A 358 -17.29 22.57 -17.21
N ASP A 359 -18.00 23.36 -17.99
CA ASP A 359 -19.48 23.41 -18.01
C ASP A 359 -20.10 23.54 -16.61
N ASN A 360 -19.51 24.40 -15.76
CA ASN A 360 -19.88 24.59 -14.35
C ASN A 360 -19.71 23.35 -13.46
N ARG A 361 -18.91 22.38 -13.89
CA ARG A 361 -18.45 21.24 -13.09
C ARG A 361 -16.95 21.35 -12.79
N LEU A 362 -16.55 20.76 -11.71
CA LEU A 362 -15.14 20.62 -11.31
C LEU A 362 -14.65 19.20 -11.60
N ILE A 363 -13.65 19.08 -12.45
CA ILE A 363 -13.04 17.81 -12.82
C ILE A 363 -11.64 17.77 -12.21
N ILE A 364 -11.35 16.71 -11.45
CA ILE A 364 -10.07 16.49 -10.77
C ILE A 364 -9.44 15.22 -11.32
N TYR A 365 -8.19 15.31 -11.75
CA TYR A 365 -7.41 14.19 -12.25
C TYR A 365 -6.17 13.98 -11.36
N GLY A 366 -5.91 12.75 -10.96
CA GLY A 366 -4.71 12.38 -10.21
C GLY A 366 -4.84 11.07 -9.45
N SER A 367 -3.78 10.68 -8.73
CA SER A 367 -3.74 9.40 -8.03
C SER A 367 -4.48 9.45 -6.70
N THR A 368 -5.31 8.42 -6.44
CA THR A 368 -6.09 8.24 -5.21
C THR A 368 -6.35 6.76 -4.92
N GLN A 369 -6.67 6.43 -3.68
CA GLN A 369 -7.19 5.11 -3.27
C GLN A 369 -8.71 5.10 -3.05
N ALA A 370 -9.40 6.26 -3.19
CA ALA A 370 -10.79 6.42 -2.76
C ALA A 370 -11.51 7.53 -3.53
N ALA A 371 -11.64 7.39 -4.87
CA ALA A 371 -12.16 8.44 -5.75
C ALA A 371 -13.53 8.99 -5.34
N GLN A 372 -14.47 8.12 -4.91
CA GLN A 372 -15.81 8.55 -4.47
C GLN A 372 -15.74 9.35 -3.15
N MET A 373 -14.92 8.90 -2.20
CA MET A 373 -14.72 9.60 -0.93
C MET A 373 -14.00 10.95 -1.13
N ASP A 374 -13.07 11.03 -2.09
CA ASP A 374 -12.43 12.29 -2.47
C ASP A 374 -13.46 13.26 -3.05
N ARG A 375 -14.32 12.81 -3.97
CA ARG A 375 -15.41 13.59 -4.56
C ARG A 375 -16.31 14.20 -3.48
N ASP A 376 -16.78 13.36 -2.55
CA ASP A 376 -17.71 13.78 -1.51
C ASP A 376 -17.04 14.81 -0.57
N SER A 377 -15.78 14.58 -0.18
CA SER A 377 -15.03 15.50 0.66
C SER A 377 -14.75 16.84 -0.04
N ILE A 378 -14.42 16.82 -1.34
CA ILE A 378 -14.23 18.03 -2.13
C ILE A 378 -15.54 18.81 -2.27
N ALA A 379 -16.68 18.14 -2.42
CA ALA A 379 -17.98 18.78 -2.44
C ALA A 379 -18.27 19.58 -1.15
N GLU A 380 -17.95 19.01 0.03
CA GLU A 380 -18.06 19.70 1.32
C GLU A 380 -17.11 20.91 1.41
N ILE A 381 -15.84 20.74 1.01
CA ILE A 381 -14.82 21.80 1.02
C ILE A 381 -15.20 22.96 0.10
N MET A 382 -15.69 22.62 -1.09
CA MET A 382 -16.07 23.62 -2.10
C MET A 382 -17.48 24.19 -1.88
N GLY A 383 -18.28 23.61 -0.99
CA GLY A 383 -19.69 24.00 -0.79
C GLY A 383 -20.53 23.80 -2.06
N MET A 384 -20.24 22.74 -2.80
CA MET A 384 -20.87 22.39 -4.08
C MET A 384 -21.70 21.13 -3.96
N ASP A 385 -22.62 20.96 -4.92
CA ASP A 385 -23.33 19.70 -5.08
C ASP A 385 -22.34 18.59 -5.51
N VAL A 386 -22.47 17.39 -4.95
CA VAL A 386 -21.63 16.24 -5.25
C VAL A 386 -21.61 15.92 -6.75
N ASP A 387 -22.77 16.03 -7.44
CA ASP A 387 -22.87 15.78 -8.88
C ASP A 387 -22.14 16.83 -9.75
N SER A 388 -21.74 17.95 -9.15
CA SER A 388 -20.93 18.98 -9.81
C SER A 388 -19.44 18.66 -9.79
N ILE A 389 -19.03 17.55 -9.12
CA ILE A 389 -17.64 17.15 -9.01
C ILE A 389 -17.43 15.79 -9.67
N ARG A 390 -16.40 15.69 -10.47
CA ARG A 390 -15.94 14.44 -11.08
C ARG A 390 -14.48 14.21 -10.71
N VAL A 391 -14.19 13.06 -10.15
CA VAL A 391 -12.82 12.58 -9.92
C VAL A 391 -12.50 11.53 -10.97
N MET A 392 -11.46 11.79 -11.75
CA MET A 392 -10.92 10.90 -12.77
C MET A 392 -9.56 10.40 -12.30
N PRO A 393 -9.46 9.20 -11.72
CA PRO A 393 -8.20 8.69 -11.24
C PRO A 393 -7.18 8.49 -12.35
N SER A 394 -5.92 8.86 -12.08
CA SER A 394 -4.76 8.38 -12.85
C SER A 394 -4.36 6.99 -12.39
N ALA A 395 -3.43 6.35 -13.13
CA ALA A 395 -2.69 5.24 -12.55
C ALA A 395 -2.03 5.69 -11.23
N CYS A 396 -1.94 4.77 -10.27
CA CYS A 396 -1.39 5.05 -8.95
C CYS A 396 -0.07 4.30 -8.76
N GLY A 397 1.02 5.04 -8.58
CA GLY A 397 2.38 4.54 -8.40
C GLY A 397 2.67 4.08 -6.98
N GLY A 398 1.73 3.32 -6.37
CA GLY A 398 1.72 2.87 -4.99
C GLY A 398 0.96 3.81 -4.06
N GLY A 399 0.47 3.29 -2.94
CA GLY A 399 -0.29 4.08 -1.97
C GLY A 399 -0.15 3.57 -0.54
N PHE A 400 -0.35 2.26 -0.33
CA PHE A 400 -0.18 1.53 0.94
C PHE A 400 -1.02 2.08 2.11
N GLY A 401 -1.95 2.99 1.83
CA GLY A 401 -2.84 3.63 2.78
C GLY A 401 -2.77 5.15 2.80
N SER A 402 -1.66 5.78 2.41
CA SER A 402 -1.52 7.25 2.48
C SER A 402 -2.47 7.99 1.53
N LYS A 403 -2.66 7.48 0.31
CA LYS A 403 -3.52 8.08 -0.70
C LYS A 403 -5.02 7.83 -0.45
N LEU A 404 -5.39 7.44 0.78
CA LEU A 404 -6.77 7.39 1.28
C LEU A 404 -7.22 8.75 1.86
N ASP A 405 -6.28 9.54 2.34
CA ASP A 405 -6.55 10.90 2.81
C ASP A 405 -6.37 11.87 1.65
N LEU A 406 -7.15 12.94 1.63
CA LEU A 406 -6.95 14.03 0.67
C LEU A 406 -5.54 14.61 0.82
N SER A 407 -4.90 14.92 -0.30
CA SER A 407 -3.57 15.53 -0.32
C SER A 407 -3.52 16.80 -1.16
N PHE A 408 -3.43 16.67 -2.47
CA PHE A 408 -3.34 17.80 -3.41
C PHE A 408 -4.72 18.27 -3.94
N GLN A 409 -5.71 17.39 -3.91
CA GLN A 409 -7.02 17.60 -4.55
C GLN A 409 -7.73 18.88 -4.11
N PRO A 410 -7.80 19.23 -2.81
CA PRO A 410 -8.45 20.47 -2.36
C PRO A 410 -7.81 21.73 -2.93
N PHE A 411 -6.49 21.74 -3.05
CA PHE A 411 -5.75 22.92 -3.50
C PHE A 411 -5.99 23.21 -4.98
N VAL A 412 -5.86 22.18 -5.83
CA VAL A 412 -6.12 22.34 -7.27
C VAL A 412 -7.59 22.61 -7.56
N ALA A 413 -8.49 22.00 -6.79
CA ALA A 413 -9.94 22.20 -6.89
C ALA A 413 -10.32 23.67 -6.63
N LEU A 414 -9.86 24.23 -5.50
CA LEU A 414 -10.08 25.63 -5.14
C LEU A 414 -9.54 26.57 -6.20
N ALA A 415 -8.26 26.37 -6.58
CA ALA A 415 -7.58 27.25 -7.52
C ALA A 415 -8.20 27.22 -8.92
N ALA A 416 -8.49 26.03 -9.46
CA ALA A 416 -9.10 25.90 -10.77
C ALA A 416 -10.50 26.51 -10.81
N TRP A 417 -11.30 26.33 -9.76
CA TRP A 417 -12.63 26.93 -9.66
C TRP A 417 -12.60 28.46 -9.60
N LYS A 418 -11.70 29.02 -8.77
CA LYS A 418 -11.60 30.46 -8.58
C LYS A 418 -10.99 31.20 -9.77
N LEU A 419 -10.04 30.59 -10.47
CA LEU A 419 -9.31 31.18 -11.57
C LEU A 419 -9.94 30.92 -12.95
N ASP A 420 -10.89 29.97 -13.04
CA ASP A 420 -11.51 29.50 -14.28
C ASP A 420 -10.47 29.05 -15.32
N ARG A 421 -9.40 28.37 -14.85
CA ARG A 421 -8.28 27.87 -15.64
C ARG A 421 -7.80 26.52 -15.08
N PRO A 422 -7.21 25.66 -15.94
CA PRO A 422 -6.53 24.47 -15.46
C PRO A 422 -5.43 24.82 -14.46
N VAL A 423 -5.40 24.11 -13.31
CA VAL A 423 -4.35 24.25 -12.29
C VAL A 423 -3.80 22.87 -11.95
N ALA A 424 -2.49 22.73 -12.02
CA ALA A 424 -1.77 21.50 -11.76
C ALA A 424 -0.85 21.63 -10.54
N ILE A 425 -0.50 20.48 -9.96
CA ILE A 425 0.44 20.37 -8.86
C ILE A 425 1.26 19.09 -8.98
N CYS A 426 2.51 19.16 -8.54
CA CYS A 426 3.42 18.03 -8.44
C CYS A 426 4.23 18.22 -7.15
N TYR A 427 4.07 17.32 -6.18
CA TYR A 427 4.86 17.39 -4.95
C TYR A 427 6.30 16.95 -5.20
N ALA A 428 7.23 17.67 -4.61
CA ALA A 428 8.59 17.14 -4.43
C ALA A 428 8.55 16.00 -3.40
N ARG A 429 9.54 15.09 -3.43
CA ARG A 429 9.63 14.00 -2.45
C ARG A 429 9.63 14.50 -1.00
N GLY A 430 10.39 15.54 -0.70
CA GLY A 430 10.41 16.13 0.64
C GLY A 430 9.07 16.74 1.06
N GLU A 431 8.29 17.28 0.13
CA GLU A 431 6.94 17.74 0.39
C GLU A 431 5.99 16.57 0.67
N SER A 432 6.01 15.52 -0.17
CA SER A 432 5.25 14.28 0.04
C SER A 432 5.53 13.69 1.43
N MET A 433 6.80 13.51 1.79
CA MET A 433 7.19 12.92 3.07
C MET A 433 6.77 13.73 4.30
N ARG A 434 6.79 15.06 4.26
CA ARG A 434 6.42 15.88 5.43
C ARG A 434 4.93 16.18 5.53
N SER A 435 4.15 16.03 4.45
CA SER A 435 2.73 16.38 4.43
C SER A 435 1.78 15.18 4.41
N SER A 436 2.23 13.99 3.99
CA SER A 436 1.43 12.79 3.96
C SER A 436 1.30 12.13 5.35
N THR A 437 0.31 11.25 5.49
CA THR A 437 0.12 10.48 6.73
C THR A 437 1.23 9.44 6.93
N LYS A 438 1.38 8.94 8.16
CA LYS A 438 2.40 7.96 8.57
C LYS A 438 1.77 6.76 9.27
N ARG A 439 2.53 5.66 9.45
CA ARG A 439 2.15 4.63 10.43
C ARG A 439 2.26 5.19 11.83
N HIS A 440 1.28 4.91 12.67
CA HIS A 440 1.30 5.28 14.08
C HIS A 440 2.50 4.68 14.81
N PRO A 441 3.37 5.48 15.44
CA PRO A 441 4.27 4.96 16.47
C PRO A 441 3.48 4.33 17.59
N SER A 442 4.03 3.29 18.20
CA SER A 442 3.38 2.61 19.33
C SER A 442 4.33 2.42 20.50
N ASP A 443 3.77 2.46 21.70
CA ASP A 443 4.36 1.98 22.96
C ASP A 443 3.38 0.95 23.53
N ILE A 444 3.80 -0.32 23.60
CA ILE A 444 2.95 -1.45 23.92
C ILE A 444 3.53 -2.23 25.09
N ARG A 445 2.70 -2.46 26.10
CA ARG A 445 2.99 -3.34 27.22
C ARG A 445 2.05 -4.52 27.17
N LEU A 446 2.62 -5.71 27.18
CA LEU A 446 1.90 -6.98 27.11
C LEU A 446 2.33 -7.88 28.23
N GLU A 447 1.36 -8.44 28.95
CA GLU A 447 1.57 -9.57 29.86
C GLU A 447 0.70 -10.73 29.41
N VAL A 448 1.31 -11.94 29.27
CA VAL A 448 0.60 -13.14 28.86
C VAL A 448 1.08 -14.33 29.68
N GLY A 449 0.15 -15.23 30.01
CA GLY A 449 0.39 -16.42 30.76
C GLY A 449 -0.16 -17.69 30.11
N CYS A 450 0.40 -18.83 30.46
CA CYS A 450 -0.07 -20.15 30.07
C CYS A 450 -0.09 -21.14 31.23
N ASP A 451 -0.77 -22.27 31.06
CA ASP A 451 -0.74 -23.40 31.97
C ASP A 451 0.56 -24.23 31.82
N THR A 452 0.65 -25.35 32.57
CA THR A 452 1.80 -26.25 32.50
C THR A 452 1.93 -27.02 31.20
N GLU A 453 0.86 -27.08 30.39
CA GLU A 453 0.84 -27.72 29.07
C GLU A 453 1.18 -26.75 27.95
N GLY A 454 1.16 -25.44 28.21
CA GLY A 454 1.42 -24.39 27.24
C GLY A 454 0.17 -23.76 26.62
N ARG A 455 -1.03 -24.05 27.15
CA ARG A 455 -2.26 -23.41 26.70
C ARG A 455 -2.34 -22.00 27.26
N ILE A 456 -2.59 -21.01 26.40
CA ILE A 456 -2.74 -19.62 26.81
C ILE A 456 -3.92 -19.51 27.77
N SER A 457 -3.68 -18.92 28.94
CA SER A 457 -4.68 -18.80 30.02
C SER A 457 -5.13 -17.36 30.24
N GLY A 458 -4.24 -16.37 30.18
CA GLY A 458 -4.57 -14.96 30.41
C GLY A 458 -3.70 -14.03 29.59
N PHE A 459 -4.27 -12.89 29.18
CA PHE A 459 -3.62 -11.93 28.30
C PHE A 459 -4.06 -10.50 28.65
N VAL A 460 -3.10 -9.64 28.95
CA VAL A 460 -3.34 -8.21 29.23
C VAL A 460 -2.44 -7.37 28.33
N PHE A 461 -3.07 -6.50 27.58
CA PHE A 461 -2.40 -5.62 26.59
C PHE A 461 -2.80 -4.17 26.80
N ASP A 462 -1.81 -3.29 26.88
CA ASP A 462 -1.99 -1.85 26.92
C ASP A 462 -1.12 -1.19 25.83
N GLY A 463 -1.75 -0.47 24.91
CA GLY A 463 -1.09 0.16 23.78
C GLY A 463 -1.35 1.65 23.68
N VAL A 464 -0.31 2.45 23.53
CA VAL A 464 -0.38 3.88 23.25
C VAL A 464 0.09 4.15 21.82
N PHE A 465 -0.72 4.87 21.04
CA PHE A 465 -0.47 5.17 19.64
C PHE A 465 -0.39 6.68 19.43
N ASN A 466 0.71 7.14 18.82
CA ASN A 466 0.85 8.53 18.43
C ASN A 466 0.09 8.79 17.13
N THR A 467 -1.01 9.54 17.20
CA THR A 467 -1.85 9.84 16.03
C THR A 467 -1.44 11.12 15.29
N GLY A 468 -0.45 11.85 15.80
CA GLY A 468 -0.02 13.12 15.23
C GLY A 468 -1.04 14.23 15.40
N ALA A 469 -0.94 15.27 14.57
CA ALA A 469 -1.68 16.51 14.75
C ALA A 469 -3.18 16.40 14.50
N TYR A 470 -3.62 15.45 13.67
CA TYR A 470 -5.01 15.30 13.25
C TYR A 470 -5.45 13.83 13.25
N ALA A 471 -6.76 13.60 13.24
CA ALA A 471 -7.33 12.29 13.46
C ALA A 471 -7.03 11.29 12.35
N SER A 472 -7.16 11.69 11.08
CA SER A 472 -7.05 10.77 9.95
C SER A 472 -7.74 9.42 10.22
N TRP A 473 -7.04 8.28 10.12
CA TRP A 473 -7.53 6.92 10.44
C TRP A 473 -7.23 6.48 11.89
N GLY A 474 -6.74 7.38 12.74
CA GLY A 474 -6.42 7.08 14.13
C GLY A 474 -7.53 6.37 14.91
N PRO A 475 -8.83 6.78 14.78
CA PRO A 475 -9.93 6.08 15.45
C PRO A 475 -10.06 4.62 15.04
N THR A 476 -9.85 4.31 13.75
CA THR A 476 -9.93 2.93 13.26
C THR A 476 -8.74 2.11 13.75
N VAL A 477 -7.52 2.67 13.74
CA VAL A 477 -6.32 1.96 14.20
C VAL A 477 -6.45 1.59 15.68
N ALA A 478 -6.80 2.53 16.55
CA ALA A 478 -6.96 2.26 17.97
C ALA A 478 -8.06 1.22 18.27
N ASN A 479 -9.18 1.24 17.53
CA ASN A 479 -10.25 0.26 17.74
C ASN A 479 -9.91 -1.14 17.16
N ARG A 480 -9.12 -1.21 16.10
CA ARG A 480 -8.73 -2.47 15.45
C ARG A 480 -7.74 -3.27 16.28
N VAL A 481 -6.79 -2.59 16.94
CA VAL A 481 -5.71 -3.26 17.68
C VAL A 481 -6.24 -4.17 18.78
N PRO A 482 -7.15 -3.77 19.70
CA PRO A 482 -7.66 -4.67 20.73
C PRO A 482 -8.38 -5.91 20.18
N VAL A 483 -9.00 -5.84 19.01
CA VAL A 483 -9.63 -6.99 18.35
C VAL A 483 -8.59 -8.02 17.88
N HIS A 484 -7.38 -7.55 17.50
CA HIS A 484 -6.37 -8.40 16.85
C HIS A 484 -5.19 -8.76 17.74
N ALA A 485 -5.02 -8.09 18.90
CA ALA A 485 -3.79 -8.20 19.72
C ALA A 485 -3.53 -9.59 20.30
N SER A 486 -4.54 -10.47 20.40
CA SER A 486 -4.36 -11.90 20.75
C SER A 486 -3.58 -12.68 19.69
N GLY A 487 -3.52 -12.17 18.43
CA GLY A 487 -3.22 -13.02 17.29
C GLY A 487 -4.34 -14.04 17.02
N PRO A 488 -4.15 -14.95 16.05
CA PRO A 488 -5.15 -15.96 15.69
C PRO A 488 -5.09 -17.17 16.65
N TYR A 489 -5.16 -16.91 17.94
CA TYR A 489 -5.01 -17.93 18.98
C TYR A 489 -6.17 -17.92 19.96
N VAL A 490 -6.49 -19.11 20.51
CA VAL A 490 -7.48 -19.26 21.57
C VAL A 490 -6.97 -18.59 22.84
N THR A 491 -7.65 -17.53 23.27
CA THR A 491 -7.30 -16.73 24.44
C THR A 491 -8.54 -16.50 25.29
N PRO A 492 -8.83 -17.39 26.25
CA PRO A 492 -10.13 -17.40 26.95
C PRO A 492 -10.31 -16.23 27.91
N ASP A 493 -9.23 -15.75 28.52
CA ASP A 493 -9.24 -14.64 29.46
C ASP A 493 -8.37 -13.52 28.92
N TYR A 494 -9.01 -12.49 28.42
CA TYR A 494 -8.40 -11.44 27.60
C TYR A 494 -8.83 -10.05 28.02
N ARG A 495 -7.88 -9.12 28.08
CA ARG A 495 -8.12 -7.70 28.20
C ARG A 495 -7.11 -6.92 27.37
N ALA A 496 -7.59 -6.18 26.38
CA ALA A 496 -6.74 -5.29 25.60
C ALA A 496 -7.32 -3.87 25.59
N SER A 497 -6.47 -2.90 25.87
CA SER A 497 -6.76 -1.49 25.75
C SER A 497 -5.78 -0.79 24.81
N SER A 498 -6.26 0.22 24.12
CA SER A 498 -5.46 1.10 23.29
C SER A 498 -5.91 2.53 23.40
N VAL A 499 -4.98 3.47 23.25
CA VAL A 499 -5.28 4.89 23.23
C VAL A 499 -4.52 5.56 22.08
N ALA A 500 -5.23 6.39 21.30
CA ALA A 500 -4.62 7.25 20.30
C ALA A 500 -4.48 8.67 20.88
N VAL A 501 -3.26 9.22 20.84
CA VAL A 501 -2.92 10.52 21.44
C VAL A 501 -2.42 11.48 20.37
N HIS A 502 -2.97 12.70 20.34
CA HIS A 502 -2.51 13.77 19.47
C HIS A 502 -1.16 14.34 19.90
N THR A 503 -0.32 14.66 18.92
CA THR A 503 0.98 15.30 19.11
C THR A 503 1.25 16.29 17.97
N ASN A 504 2.29 17.12 18.09
CA ASN A 504 2.72 18.05 17.05
C ASN A 504 3.59 17.37 15.95
N ALA A 505 3.37 16.07 15.72
CA ALA A 505 3.97 15.33 14.63
C ALA A 505 3.02 15.30 13.41
N PRO A 506 3.50 14.93 12.21
CA PRO A 506 2.62 14.68 11.06
C PRO A 506 1.49 13.72 11.42
N PRO A 507 0.28 13.87 10.84
CA PRO A 507 -0.82 12.96 11.10
C PRO A 507 -0.44 11.50 10.85
N ALA A 508 -0.81 10.62 11.76
CA ALA A 508 -0.70 9.19 11.55
C ALA A 508 -2.05 8.66 11.06
N GLY A 509 -2.02 7.91 9.96
CA GLY A 509 -3.22 7.45 9.25
C GLY A 509 -3.19 5.98 8.94
N ALA A 510 -3.82 5.64 7.83
CA ALA A 510 -3.80 4.30 7.30
C ALA A 510 -2.40 3.93 6.80
N PHE A 511 -1.90 2.81 7.25
CA PHE A 511 -0.75 2.13 6.66
C PHE A 511 -1.01 0.63 6.68
N ARG A 512 -0.67 -0.08 5.60
CA ARG A 512 -0.85 -1.53 5.42
C ARG A 512 -0.73 -2.30 6.74
N GLY A 513 -1.81 -2.98 7.17
CA GLY A 513 -1.92 -3.68 8.46
C GLY A 513 -2.57 -2.91 9.62
N PHE A 514 -2.83 -1.59 9.52
CA PHE A 514 -3.68 -0.77 10.44
C PHE A 514 -3.45 -1.06 11.94
N GLY A 515 -2.23 -0.92 12.44
CA GLY A 515 -1.89 -1.08 13.87
C GLY A 515 -1.62 -2.54 14.28
N VAL A 516 -2.06 -3.52 13.51
CA VAL A 516 -1.84 -4.93 13.83
C VAL A 516 -0.36 -5.34 13.75
N PRO A 517 0.47 -4.85 12.80
CA PRO A 517 1.90 -5.14 12.81
C PRO A 517 2.61 -4.73 14.11
N GLN A 518 2.19 -3.60 14.70
CA GLN A 518 2.77 -3.09 15.96
C GLN A 518 2.43 -4.03 17.13
N SER A 519 1.15 -4.44 17.26
CA SER A 519 0.73 -5.36 18.32
C SER A 519 1.33 -6.75 18.13
N ALA A 520 1.48 -7.22 16.90
CA ALA A 520 2.06 -8.53 16.60
C ALA A 520 3.51 -8.66 17.05
N VAL A 521 4.30 -7.58 17.05
CA VAL A 521 5.67 -7.59 17.57
C VAL A 521 5.69 -7.99 19.06
N ALA A 522 4.86 -7.34 19.88
CA ALA A 522 4.80 -7.67 21.30
C ALA A 522 4.27 -9.11 21.54
N GLN A 523 3.19 -9.44 20.84
CA GLN A 523 2.46 -10.69 21.05
C GLN A 523 3.26 -11.91 20.58
N GLU A 524 3.82 -11.91 19.39
CA GLU A 524 4.59 -13.04 18.85
C GLU A 524 5.94 -13.24 19.57
N CYS A 525 6.57 -12.14 20.02
CA CYS A 525 7.76 -12.24 20.87
C CYS A 525 7.43 -12.84 22.25
N ALA A 526 6.27 -12.49 22.83
CA ALA A 526 5.83 -13.05 24.08
C ALA A 526 5.58 -14.56 23.99
N TYR A 527 5.04 -15.04 22.86
CA TYR A 527 4.80 -16.47 22.65
C TYR A 527 6.10 -17.26 22.46
N ASP A 528 7.10 -16.70 21.81
CA ASP A 528 8.44 -17.31 21.79
C ASP A 528 9.04 -17.43 23.19
N LEU A 529 8.87 -16.41 24.04
CA LEU A 529 9.33 -16.42 25.42
C LEU A 529 8.61 -17.48 26.30
N LEU A 530 7.30 -17.67 26.09
CA LEU A 530 6.54 -18.72 26.78
C LEU A 530 6.96 -20.10 26.33
N ALA A 531 7.11 -20.32 25.00
CA ALA A 531 7.60 -21.59 24.46
C ALA A 531 8.98 -21.98 25.06
N GLU A 532 9.89 -21.00 25.16
CA GLU A 532 11.21 -21.23 25.79
C GLU A 532 11.09 -21.59 27.26
N LYS A 533 10.27 -20.88 28.05
CA LYS A 533 10.04 -21.24 29.49
C LYS A 533 9.50 -22.63 29.68
N LEU A 534 8.72 -23.11 28.72
CA LEU A 534 8.16 -24.49 28.72
C LEU A 534 9.16 -25.53 28.20
N GLY A 535 10.25 -25.11 27.55
CA GLY A 535 11.11 -26.01 26.77
C GLY A 535 10.38 -26.63 25.58
N MET A 536 9.38 -25.94 25.05
CA MET A 536 8.54 -26.36 23.93
C MET A 536 9.05 -25.77 22.63
N ASP A 537 8.89 -26.51 21.52
CA ASP A 537 9.14 -25.96 20.19
C ASP A 537 8.22 -24.77 19.90
N ARG A 538 8.75 -23.70 19.26
CA ARG A 538 8.06 -22.43 19.05
C ARG A 538 6.91 -22.54 18.04
N LEU A 539 7.06 -23.40 17.02
CA LEU A 539 5.98 -23.68 16.07
C LEU A 539 4.90 -24.54 16.75
N ALA A 540 5.30 -25.56 17.52
CA ALA A 540 4.38 -26.42 18.25
C ALA A 540 3.54 -25.65 19.30
N PHE A 541 4.13 -24.65 19.98
CA PHE A 541 3.37 -23.77 20.88
C PHE A 541 2.25 -23.03 20.13
N ARG A 542 2.52 -22.52 18.92
CA ARG A 542 1.54 -21.83 18.08
C ARG A 542 0.46 -22.78 17.57
N GLN A 543 0.85 -23.96 17.10
CA GLN A 543 -0.10 -25.01 16.65
C GLN A 543 -1.07 -25.43 17.75
N MET A 544 -0.56 -25.62 18.99
CA MET A 544 -1.37 -25.99 20.15
C MET A 544 -2.45 -24.95 20.47
N ASN A 545 -2.12 -23.67 20.31
CA ASN A 545 -3.00 -22.56 20.67
C ASN A 545 -3.78 -21.98 19.49
N ALA A 546 -3.57 -22.47 18.26
CA ALA A 546 -4.19 -21.95 17.04
C ALA A 546 -5.72 -21.98 17.13
N LEU A 547 -6.34 -20.88 16.72
CA LEU A 547 -7.80 -20.78 16.58
C LEU A 547 -8.28 -21.80 15.54
N GLN A 548 -9.43 -22.39 15.78
CA GLN A 548 -10.09 -23.37 14.90
C GLN A 548 -11.55 -22.98 14.67
N ASN A 549 -12.17 -23.58 13.66
CA ASN A 549 -13.61 -23.45 13.44
C ASN A 549 -14.39 -23.82 14.72
N ASN A 550 -15.47 -23.10 14.96
CA ASN A 550 -16.36 -23.23 16.13
C ASN A 550 -15.71 -22.89 17.48
N MET A 551 -14.53 -22.28 17.50
CA MET A 551 -13.94 -21.70 18.71
C MET A 551 -14.20 -20.18 18.75
N PRO A 552 -14.46 -19.61 19.96
CA PRO A 552 -14.67 -18.18 20.08
C PRO A 552 -13.37 -17.41 19.93
N THR A 553 -13.43 -16.30 19.22
CA THR A 553 -12.39 -15.26 19.23
C THR A 553 -12.48 -14.45 20.52
N VAL A 554 -11.57 -13.50 20.71
CA VAL A 554 -11.61 -12.56 21.87
C VAL A 554 -12.80 -11.61 21.86
N THR A 555 -13.51 -11.49 20.73
CA THR A 555 -14.77 -10.74 20.62
C THR A 555 -16.02 -11.64 20.76
N GLY A 556 -15.83 -12.91 21.11
CA GLY A 556 -16.91 -13.90 21.22
C GLY A 556 -17.44 -14.41 19.86
N GLN A 557 -16.94 -13.90 18.74
CA GLN A 557 -17.33 -14.37 17.41
C GLN A 557 -16.81 -15.79 17.16
N CYS A 558 -17.68 -16.68 16.65
CA CYS A 558 -17.34 -18.03 16.23
C CYS A 558 -17.55 -18.18 14.73
N PHE A 559 -16.61 -18.83 14.05
CA PHE A 559 -16.70 -19.15 12.62
C PHE A 559 -16.97 -20.66 12.45
N GLU A 560 -17.95 -21.01 11.67
CA GLU A 560 -18.25 -22.42 11.34
C GLU A 560 -17.23 -22.97 10.34
N THR A 561 -16.71 -22.11 9.44
CA THR A 561 -15.75 -22.46 8.39
C THR A 561 -14.77 -21.30 8.20
N GLY A 562 -13.70 -21.52 7.46
CA GLY A 562 -12.82 -20.45 7.00
C GLY A 562 -11.69 -20.07 7.98
N VAL A 563 -11.45 -20.80 9.07
CA VAL A 563 -10.33 -20.53 9.99
C VAL A 563 -9.12 -21.37 9.56
N GLY A 564 -8.19 -20.76 8.81
CA GLY A 564 -7.07 -21.47 8.18
C GLY A 564 -5.72 -21.31 8.86
N ILE A 565 -5.64 -20.79 10.09
CA ILE A 565 -4.34 -20.59 10.75
C ILE A 565 -3.66 -21.90 11.11
N ALA A 566 -4.40 -22.92 11.54
CA ALA A 566 -3.84 -24.23 11.82
C ALA A 566 -3.19 -24.84 10.58
N ASP A 567 -3.87 -24.71 9.43
CA ASP A 567 -3.37 -25.18 8.13
C ASP A 567 -2.09 -24.43 7.70
N CYS A 568 -2.02 -23.12 7.94
CA CYS A 568 -0.81 -22.33 7.68
C CYS A 568 0.37 -22.79 8.52
N LEU A 569 0.17 -23.03 9.82
CA LEU A 569 1.22 -23.48 10.72
C LEU A 569 1.66 -24.92 10.43
N GLU A 570 0.73 -25.80 10.06
CA GLU A 570 1.02 -27.17 9.62
C GLU A 570 1.83 -27.18 8.32
N ALA A 571 1.48 -26.34 7.38
CA ALA A 571 2.18 -26.20 6.11
C ALA A 571 3.64 -25.76 6.26
N LEU A 572 3.97 -24.99 7.30
CA LEU A 572 5.35 -24.60 7.60
C LEU A 572 6.19 -25.71 8.24
N GLN A 573 5.58 -26.76 8.83
CA GLN A 573 6.28 -27.76 9.66
C GLN A 573 7.51 -28.38 8.96
N PRO A 574 7.43 -28.86 7.70
CA PRO A 574 8.59 -29.48 7.05
C PRO A 574 9.77 -28.52 6.87
N ALA A 575 9.48 -27.27 6.50
CA ALA A 575 10.49 -26.23 6.33
C ALA A 575 11.09 -25.81 7.66
N TRP A 576 10.26 -25.73 8.72
CA TRP A 576 10.67 -25.42 10.08
C TRP A 576 11.65 -26.44 10.64
N ASP A 577 11.31 -27.75 10.59
CA ASP A 577 12.17 -28.83 11.10
C ASP A 577 13.53 -28.83 10.41
N ALA A 578 13.53 -28.67 9.08
CA ALA A 578 14.75 -28.59 8.29
C ALA A 578 15.60 -27.36 8.63
N ALA A 579 14.98 -26.20 8.85
CA ALA A 579 15.67 -24.96 9.18
C ALA A 579 16.26 -25.01 10.59
N VAL A 580 15.52 -25.49 11.58
CA VAL A 580 16.02 -25.69 12.95
C VAL A 580 17.26 -26.57 12.96
N ALA A 581 17.21 -27.71 12.27
CA ALA A 581 18.36 -28.64 12.18
C ALA A 581 19.58 -27.98 11.50
N ARG A 582 19.39 -27.22 10.42
CA ARG A 582 20.48 -26.47 9.73
C ARG A 582 21.12 -25.42 10.64
N VAL A 583 20.28 -24.64 11.31
CA VAL A 583 20.72 -23.57 12.22
C VAL A 583 21.50 -24.14 13.41
N GLU A 584 21.03 -25.22 14.04
CA GLU A 584 21.74 -25.88 15.11
C GLU A 584 23.11 -26.44 14.67
N GLN A 585 23.14 -27.10 13.52
CA GLN A 585 24.37 -27.62 12.95
C GLN A 585 25.38 -26.51 12.67
N PHE A 586 24.93 -25.42 12.03
CA PHE A 586 25.79 -24.27 11.74
C PHE A 586 26.35 -23.66 13.02
N ASN A 587 25.51 -23.42 14.03
CA ASN A 587 25.95 -22.78 15.27
C ASN A 587 26.89 -23.64 16.08
N LYS A 588 26.69 -24.96 16.13
CA LYS A 588 27.63 -25.92 16.73
C LYS A 588 29.03 -25.86 16.06
N GLU A 589 29.08 -25.70 14.73
CA GLU A 589 30.35 -25.57 14.00
C GLU A 589 30.98 -24.19 14.19
N ALA A 590 30.14 -23.15 14.18
CA ALA A 590 30.56 -21.77 14.44
C ALA A 590 31.20 -21.59 15.84
N GLU A 591 30.69 -22.30 16.84
CA GLU A 591 31.27 -22.30 18.17
C GLU A 591 32.66 -22.95 18.19
N LYS A 592 32.82 -24.12 17.54
CA LYS A 592 34.12 -24.83 17.47
C LYS A 592 35.17 -24.02 16.73
N THR A 593 34.78 -23.27 15.68
CA THR A 593 35.73 -22.50 14.88
C THR A 593 35.95 -21.08 15.42
N GLY A 594 35.22 -20.65 16.46
CA GLY A 594 35.27 -19.29 16.98
C GLY A 594 34.69 -18.24 15.98
N SER A 595 33.78 -18.65 15.05
CA SER A 595 33.14 -17.75 14.10
C SER A 595 32.30 -16.70 14.83
N VAL A 596 32.32 -15.47 14.31
CA VAL A 596 31.46 -14.37 14.80
C VAL A 596 30.02 -14.50 14.33
N PHE A 597 29.77 -15.29 13.30
CA PHE A 597 28.43 -15.47 12.73
C PHE A 597 27.61 -16.47 13.53
N ARG A 598 26.31 -16.16 13.69
CA ARG A 598 25.32 -17.08 14.23
C ARG A 598 24.08 -17.06 13.34
N LYS A 599 23.51 -18.21 13.09
CA LYS A 599 22.24 -18.34 12.39
C LYS A 599 21.08 -18.40 13.38
N GLY A 600 19.93 -17.89 12.94
CA GLY A 600 18.68 -17.96 13.66
C GLY A 600 17.53 -18.32 12.74
N VAL A 601 16.52 -18.98 13.31
CA VAL A 601 15.23 -19.20 12.69
C VAL A 601 14.13 -18.68 13.61
N GLY A 602 13.19 -17.90 13.07
CA GLY A 602 12.05 -17.37 13.81
C GLY A 602 10.76 -17.63 13.08
N VAL A 603 9.67 -17.73 13.82
CA VAL A 603 8.32 -17.92 13.29
C VAL A 603 7.35 -16.95 13.94
N ALA A 604 6.39 -16.49 13.19
CA ALA A 604 5.28 -15.67 13.68
C ALA A 604 4.04 -15.92 12.82
N SER A 605 2.87 -15.68 13.39
CA SER A 605 1.61 -15.80 12.69
C SER A 605 0.78 -14.52 12.80
N CYS A 606 -0.28 -14.44 12.01
CA CYS A 606 -1.17 -13.30 12.03
C CYS A 606 -2.58 -13.67 11.58
N TRP A 607 -3.49 -12.79 11.92
CA TRP A 607 -4.80 -12.67 11.30
C TRP A 607 -5.14 -11.22 10.99
N TYR A 608 -6.11 -11.02 10.11
CA TYR A 608 -6.55 -9.67 9.76
C TYR A 608 -7.98 -9.69 9.26
N GLY A 609 -8.86 -8.95 9.93
CA GLY A 609 -10.26 -8.80 9.53
C GLY A 609 -10.39 -8.00 8.23
N CYS A 610 -11.03 -8.58 7.22
CA CYS A 610 -11.21 -7.98 5.90
C CYS A 610 -12.36 -6.97 5.93
N GLY A 611 -12.04 -5.69 5.74
CA GLY A 611 -13.03 -4.61 5.72
C GLY A 611 -13.00 -3.68 6.93
N ASN A 612 -14.07 -2.90 7.11
CA ASN A 612 -14.24 -1.97 8.22
C ASN A 612 -14.55 -2.72 9.52
N THR A 613 -14.03 -2.23 10.65
CA THR A 613 -14.33 -2.80 11.98
C THR A 613 -15.75 -2.41 12.39
N SER A 614 -16.67 -3.36 12.40
CA SER A 614 -18.06 -3.17 12.90
C SER A 614 -18.84 -2.03 12.22
N LEU A 615 -18.48 -1.66 11.01
CA LEU A 615 -19.14 -0.58 10.26
C LEU A 615 -19.54 -1.09 8.88
N PRO A 616 -20.61 -0.54 8.28
CA PRO A 616 -20.98 -0.82 6.90
C PRO A 616 -19.80 -0.70 5.95
N ASN A 617 -19.73 -1.58 4.98
CA ASN A 617 -18.60 -1.68 4.06
C ASN A 617 -19.06 -2.06 2.64
N PRO A 618 -20.12 -1.43 2.11
CA PRO A 618 -20.71 -1.83 0.84
C PRO A 618 -19.78 -1.64 -0.34
N SER A 619 -20.05 -2.41 -1.39
CA SER A 619 -19.49 -2.24 -2.73
C SER A 619 -20.57 -2.53 -3.76
N THR A 620 -20.68 -1.67 -4.76
CA THR A 620 -21.61 -1.83 -5.88
C THR A 620 -20.84 -2.05 -7.17
N MET A 621 -21.25 -3.06 -7.95
CA MET A 621 -20.69 -3.35 -9.28
C MET A 621 -21.78 -3.34 -10.32
N ARG A 622 -21.47 -2.84 -11.51
CA ARG A 622 -22.36 -2.86 -12.67
C ARG A 622 -21.71 -3.60 -13.82
N MET A 623 -22.48 -4.47 -14.49
CA MET A 623 -22.08 -5.12 -15.72
C MET A 623 -23.11 -4.88 -16.81
N GLY A 624 -22.68 -4.62 -18.04
CA GLY A 624 -23.55 -4.38 -19.15
C GLY A 624 -23.06 -5.01 -20.45
N LEU A 625 -23.99 -5.55 -21.25
CA LEU A 625 -23.72 -6.05 -22.60
C LEU A 625 -24.25 -5.06 -23.61
N ARG A 626 -23.38 -4.50 -24.45
CA ARG A 626 -23.72 -3.54 -25.48
C ARG A 626 -24.25 -4.22 -26.73
N ALA A 627 -24.95 -3.46 -27.57
CA ALA A 627 -25.47 -3.94 -28.86
C ALA A 627 -24.35 -4.39 -29.85
N ASP A 628 -23.12 -3.89 -29.70
CA ASP A 628 -21.97 -4.31 -30.49
C ASP A 628 -21.28 -5.59 -29.94
N GLY A 629 -21.79 -6.16 -28.83
CA GLY A 629 -21.28 -7.38 -28.21
C GLY A 629 -20.18 -7.14 -27.21
N VAL A 630 -19.81 -5.90 -26.89
CA VAL A 630 -18.83 -5.61 -25.86
C VAL A 630 -19.50 -5.75 -24.48
N CYS A 631 -18.96 -6.62 -23.65
CA CYS A 631 -19.34 -6.74 -22.24
C CYS A 631 -18.48 -5.81 -21.39
N VAL A 632 -19.10 -4.91 -20.66
CA VAL A 632 -18.43 -3.86 -19.87
C VAL A 632 -18.63 -4.13 -18.39
N LEU A 633 -17.54 -4.11 -17.63
CA LEU A 633 -17.55 -4.10 -16.16
C LEU A 633 -17.22 -2.70 -15.67
N HIS A 634 -18.16 -2.08 -14.92
CA HIS A 634 -17.94 -0.80 -14.26
C HIS A 634 -17.47 -1.04 -12.83
N GLN A 635 -16.24 -0.70 -12.56
CA GLN A 635 -15.55 -0.96 -11.31
C GLN A 635 -15.02 0.34 -10.68
N GLY A 636 -15.59 0.77 -9.58
CA GLY A 636 -15.10 1.92 -8.79
C GLY A 636 -13.96 1.59 -7.82
N ALA A 637 -13.56 0.33 -7.73
CA ALA A 637 -12.47 -0.11 -6.85
C ALA A 637 -11.10 0.32 -7.43
N MET A 638 -10.34 1.11 -6.68
CA MET A 638 -9.06 1.63 -7.16
C MET A 638 -7.98 0.55 -7.21
N ASP A 639 -7.36 0.39 -8.37
CA ASP A 639 -6.11 -0.37 -8.50
C ASP A 639 -4.91 0.55 -8.25
N ILE A 640 -4.11 0.22 -7.23
CA ILE A 640 -2.90 0.97 -6.85
C ILE A 640 -1.62 0.17 -7.13
N GLY A 641 -1.74 -0.84 -7.99
CA GLY A 641 -0.70 -1.80 -8.36
C GLY A 641 -0.91 -3.20 -7.81
N GLN A 642 -1.90 -3.42 -6.92
CA GLN A 642 -2.15 -4.73 -6.30
C GLN A 642 -2.90 -5.71 -7.21
N GLY A 643 -3.42 -5.26 -8.37
CA GLY A 643 -4.10 -6.10 -9.35
C GLY A 643 -5.59 -6.27 -9.12
N ALA A 644 -6.25 -5.35 -8.42
CA ALA A 644 -7.71 -5.39 -8.20
C ALA A 644 -8.48 -5.46 -9.52
N ASN A 645 -8.08 -4.69 -10.52
CA ASN A 645 -8.70 -4.69 -11.85
C ASN A 645 -8.69 -6.09 -12.48
N THR A 646 -7.58 -6.81 -12.38
CA THR A 646 -7.43 -8.16 -12.92
C THR A 646 -8.27 -9.16 -12.14
N VAL A 647 -8.14 -9.18 -10.81
CA VAL A 647 -8.80 -10.17 -9.94
C VAL A 647 -10.33 -10.03 -9.99
N ILE A 648 -10.85 -8.81 -9.93
CA ILE A 648 -12.30 -8.55 -10.00
C ILE A 648 -12.86 -8.92 -11.38
N ALA A 649 -12.09 -8.65 -12.45
CA ALA A 649 -12.49 -9.06 -13.80
C ALA A 649 -12.52 -10.59 -13.96
N GLN A 650 -11.57 -11.34 -13.36
CA GLN A 650 -11.60 -12.82 -13.35
C GLN A 650 -12.86 -13.34 -12.65
N ILE A 651 -13.22 -12.77 -11.50
CA ILE A 651 -14.43 -13.15 -10.76
C ILE A 651 -15.69 -12.86 -11.59
N ALA A 652 -15.78 -11.66 -12.18
CA ALA A 652 -16.92 -11.23 -12.99
C ALA A 652 -17.07 -12.09 -14.24
N ALA A 653 -15.96 -12.40 -14.92
CA ALA A 653 -15.95 -13.21 -16.13
C ALA A 653 -16.45 -14.65 -15.88
N ASP A 654 -15.98 -15.30 -14.81
CA ASP A 654 -16.49 -16.63 -14.45
C ASP A 654 -17.95 -16.61 -13.99
N ALA A 655 -18.37 -15.53 -13.31
CA ALA A 655 -19.76 -15.38 -12.89
C ALA A 655 -20.72 -15.24 -14.09
N LEU A 656 -20.29 -14.53 -15.13
CA LEU A 656 -21.05 -14.43 -16.39
C LEU A 656 -20.92 -15.69 -17.25
N GLY A 657 -19.79 -16.38 -17.17
CA GLY A 657 -19.47 -17.57 -17.99
C GLY A 657 -18.82 -17.20 -19.31
N VAL A 658 -17.92 -16.22 -19.32
CA VAL A 658 -17.15 -15.76 -20.49
C VAL A 658 -15.65 -15.73 -20.18
N PRO A 659 -14.76 -15.75 -21.18
CA PRO A 659 -13.34 -15.52 -20.94
C PRO A 659 -13.07 -14.10 -20.45
N VAL A 660 -12.11 -13.93 -19.54
CA VAL A 660 -11.79 -12.61 -18.94
C VAL A 660 -11.38 -11.56 -19.97
N HIS A 661 -10.69 -11.96 -21.03
CA HIS A 661 -10.26 -11.07 -22.10
C HIS A 661 -11.40 -10.51 -22.97
N SER A 662 -12.62 -11.04 -22.84
CA SER A 662 -13.82 -10.53 -23.51
C SER A 662 -14.47 -9.36 -22.75
N LEU A 663 -14.03 -9.08 -21.53
CA LEU A 663 -14.52 -7.96 -20.75
C LEU A 663 -13.77 -6.67 -21.10
N SER A 664 -14.50 -5.58 -21.22
CA SER A 664 -13.97 -4.20 -21.20
C SER A 664 -14.15 -3.62 -19.82
N LEU A 665 -13.11 -3.00 -19.27
CA LEU A 665 -13.13 -2.42 -17.94
C LEU A 665 -13.27 -0.90 -18.00
N LEU A 666 -14.21 -0.34 -17.23
CA LEU A 666 -14.27 1.07 -16.87
C LEU A 666 -13.99 1.17 -15.37
N ASP A 667 -12.92 1.86 -14.99
CA ASP A 667 -12.43 1.87 -13.62
C ASP A 667 -12.29 3.28 -13.04
N GLY A 668 -12.69 3.41 -11.77
CA GLY A 668 -12.39 4.51 -10.89
C GLY A 668 -13.05 5.85 -11.15
N ASP A 669 -13.50 6.15 -12.36
CA ASP A 669 -14.14 7.43 -12.73
C ASP A 669 -15.51 7.58 -12.06
N THR A 670 -15.67 8.61 -11.23
CA THR A 670 -16.87 8.79 -10.39
C THR A 670 -18.16 9.06 -11.16
N ASP A 671 -18.09 9.47 -12.42
CA ASP A 671 -19.28 9.60 -13.29
C ASP A 671 -19.64 8.28 -13.96
N LEU A 672 -18.68 7.38 -14.15
CA LEU A 672 -18.86 6.17 -14.96
C LEU A 672 -19.00 4.91 -14.13
N THR A 673 -18.54 4.92 -12.87
CA THR A 673 -18.53 3.74 -12.02
C THR A 673 -19.37 3.94 -10.76
N PRO A 674 -20.06 2.89 -10.28
CA PRO A 674 -20.73 2.95 -8.99
C PRO A 674 -19.68 3.00 -7.85
N ASP A 675 -20.15 3.31 -6.64
CA ASP A 675 -19.29 3.32 -5.46
C ASP A 675 -18.90 1.90 -5.06
N CYS A 676 -17.62 1.57 -5.18
CA CYS A 676 -17.03 0.32 -4.72
C CYS A 676 -16.27 0.48 -3.38
N GLY A 677 -16.43 1.62 -2.73
CA GLY A 677 -15.69 1.98 -1.52
C GLY A 677 -14.19 2.20 -1.79
N LYS A 678 -13.45 2.37 -0.74
CA LYS A 678 -12.01 2.66 -0.77
C LYS A 678 -11.17 1.39 -0.90
N THR A 679 -9.98 1.51 -1.49
CA THR A 679 -8.97 0.44 -1.51
C THR A 679 -8.15 0.46 -0.24
N SER A 680 -8.62 -0.28 0.77
CA SER A 680 -8.01 -0.42 2.09
C SER A 680 -8.52 -1.67 2.80
N ALA A 681 -7.93 -2.04 3.94
CA ALA A 681 -8.43 -3.07 4.85
C ALA A 681 -8.69 -4.43 4.19
N SER A 682 -7.92 -4.79 3.16
CA SER A 682 -8.02 -6.05 2.42
C SER A 682 -9.43 -6.37 1.88
N ARG A 683 -10.20 -5.31 1.51
CA ARG A 683 -11.61 -5.50 1.15
C ARG A 683 -11.87 -5.78 -0.33
N GLN A 684 -10.97 -5.42 -1.25
CA GLN A 684 -11.33 -5.40 -2.68
C GLN A 684 -11.64 -6.80 -3.24
N THR A 685 -10.76 -7.78 -3.10
CA THR A 685 -11.05 -9.16 -3.57
C THR A 685 -12.28 -9.74 -2.89
N PHE A 686 -12.46 -9.48 -1.59
CA PHE A 686 -13.58 -10.02 -0.81
C PHE A 686 -14.89 -9.28 -1.11
N VAL A 687 -14.98 -7.99 -0.79
CA VAL A 687 -16.26 -7.24 -0.84
C VAL A 687 -16.60 -6.86 -2.27
N SER A 688 -15.68 -6.20 -2.99
CA SER A 688 -15.91 -5.78 -4.37
C SER A 688 -15.96 -6.97 -5.32
N GLY A 689 -15.13 -8.01 -5.06
CA GLY A 689 -15.22 -9.28 -5.78
C GLY A 689 -16.56 -10.00 -5.58
N LYS A 690 -17.14 -9.95 -4.36
CA LYS A 690 -18.49 -10.53 -4.13
C LYS A 690 -19.57 -9.76 -4.89
N ALA A 691 -19.50 -8.42 -4.89
CA ALA A 691 -20.42 -7.61 -5.69
C ALA A 691 -20.30 -7.92 -7.19
N ALA A 692 -19.06 -8.09 -7.70
CA ALA A 692 -18.82 -8.49 -9.08
C ALA A 692 -19.34 -9.90 -9.41
N LEU A 693 -19.19 -10.86 -8.48
CA LEU A 693 -19.80 -12.19 -8.58
C LEU A 693 -21.32 -12.11 -8.72
N LEU A 694 -21.97 -11.30 -7.88
CA LEU A 694 -23.42 -11.13 -7.90
C LEU A 694 -23.87 -10.45 -9.20
N ALA A 695 -23.21 -9.38 -9.63
CA ALA A 695 -23.52 -8.68 -10.87
C ALA A 695 -23.34 -9.59 -12.10
N GLY A 696 -22.24 -10.37 -12.15
CA GLY A 696 -22.02 -11.32 -13.25
C GLY A 696 -23.10 -12.39 -13.31
N ARG A 697 -23.49 -12.96 -12.18
CA ARG A 697 -24.59 -13.95 -12.09
C ARG A 697 -25.94 -13.36 -12.50
N ALA A 698 -26.28 -12.16 -12.01
CA ALA A 698 -27.54 -11.51 -12.34
C ALA A 698 -27.63 -11.16 -13.84
N LEU A 699 -26.51 -10.71 -14.45
CA LEU A 699 -26.45 -10.50 -15.90
C LEU A 699 -26.62 -11.81 -16.67
N ARG A 700 -25.93 -12.88 -16.26
CA ARG A 700 -26.08 -14.23 -16.83
C ARG A 700 -27.54 -14.69 -16.76
N GLU A 701 -28.15 -14.66 -15.60
CA GLU A 701 -29.57 -15.06 -15.42
C GLU A 701 -30.51 -14.25 -16.32
N THR A 702 -30.29 -12.96 -16.47
CA THR A 702 -31.09 -12.10 -17.34
C THR A 702 -30.96 -12.51 -18.80
N ILE A 703 -29.77 -12.80 -19.28
CA ILE A 703 -29.51 -13.29 -20.65
C ILE A 703 -30.16 -14.66 -20.87
N LEU A 704 -29.93 -15.62 -19.97
CA LEU A 704 -30.48 -16.99 -20.09
C LEU A 704 -32.02 -17.00 -20.07
N ARG A 705 -32.61 -16.19 -19.21
CA ARG A 705 -34.07 -16.01 -19.13
C ARG A 705 -34.65 -15.42 -20.41
N HIS A 706 -33.98 -14.40 -20.97
CA HIS A 706 -34.39 -13.79 -22.25
C HIS A 706 -34.38 -14.81 -23.40
N ALA A 707 -33.36 -15.64 -23.44
CA ALA A 707 -33.19 -16.70 -24.46
C ALA A 707 -34.05 -17.94 -24.21
N ASN A 708 -34.67 -18.06 -23.03
CA ASN A 708 -35.45 -19.23 -22.60
C ASN A 708 -34.64 -20.55 -22.70
N VAL A 709 -33.41 -20.53 -22.18
CA VAL A 709 -32.51 -21.68 -22.10
C VAL A 709 -32.23 -22.04 -20.63
N SER A 710 -31.65 -23.21 -20.39
CA SER A 710 -31.31 -23.67 -19.04
C SER A 710 -30.15 -22.86 -18.40
N ASP A 711 -30.04 -22.94 -17.07
CA ASP A 711 -29.01 -22.23 -16.31
C ASP A 711 -27.58 -22.72 -16.66
N ASP A 712 -27.44 -23.94 -17.20
CA ASP A 712 -26.17 -24.53 -17.60
C ASP A 712 -25.74 -24.17 -19.03
N ALA A 713 -26.54 -23.39 -19.77
CA ALA A 713 -26.19 -23.00 -21.13
C ALA A 713 -24.93 -22.16 -21.17
N SER A 714 -24.03 -22.47 -22.10
CA SER A 714 -22.84 -21.66 -22.35
C SER A 714 -23.19 -20.39 -23.13
N ILE A 715 -22.49 -19.29 -22.81
CA ILE A 715 -22.63 -17.98 -23.44
C ILE A 715 -21.43 -17.75 -24.35
N ILE A 716 -21.67 -17.48 -25.62
CA ILE A 716 -20.67 -17.13 -26.62
C ILE A 716 -21.07 -15.78 -27.23
N ILE A 717 -20.18 -14.80 -27.14
CA ILE A 717 -20.42 -13.45 -27.68
C ILE A 717 -19.46 -13.23 -28.85
N GLU A 718 -20.00 -13.07 -30.04
CA GLU A 718 -19.23 -12.78 -31.26
C GLU A 718 -19.78 -11.53 -31.94
N LYS A 719 -19.14 -10.39 -31.71
CA LYS A 719 -19.63 -9.09 -32.20
C LYS A 719 -21.10 -8.88 -31.78
N GLN A 720 -21.97 -8.54 -32.70
CA GLN A 720 -23.41 -8.30 -32.44
C GLN A 720 -24.23 -9.58 -32.23
N ARG A 721 -23.62 -10.76 -32.23
CA ARG A 721 -24.30 -12.04 -32.07
C ARG A 721 -24.04 -12.63 -30.71
N LEU A 722 -25.11 -12.93 -29.98
CA LEU A 722 -25.07 -13.70 -28.76
C LEU A 722 -25.58 -15.11 -29.05
N GLN A 723 -24.75 -16.10 -28.87
CA GLN A 723 -25.09 -17.50 -29.03
C GLN A 723 -25.13 -18.19 -27.67
N LEU A 724 -26.20 -18.91 -27.40
CA LEU A 724 -26.37 -19.73 -26.20
C LEU A 724 -26.51 -21.18 -26.60
N VAL A 725 -25.74 -22.04 -25.95
CA VAL A 725 -25.75 -23.50 -26.24
C VAL A 725 -26.11 -24.23 -24.96
N ASP A 726 -27.31 -24.81 -24.94
CA ASP A 726 -27.80 -25.64 -23.85
C ASP A 726 -27.22 -27.06 -23.96
N ALA A 727 -26.29 -27.40 -23.08
CA ALA A 727 -25.58 -28.65 -23.09
C ALA A 727 -26.50 -29.85 -22.80
N ALA A 728 -27.59 -29.66 -22.04
CA ALA A 728 -28.51 -30.74 -21.65
C ALA A 728 -29.48 -31.14 -22.77
N THR A 729 -29.94 -30.14 -23.54
CA THR A 729 -30.93 -30.37 -24.62
C THR A 729 -30.35 -30.29 -26.01
N GLY A 730 -29.13 -29.74 -26.14
CA GLY A 730 -28.51 -29.45 -27.45
C GLY A 730 -29.16 -28.25 -28.17
N ASN A 731 -30.11 -27.55 -27.55
CA ASN A 731 -30.75 -26.40 -28.12
C ASN A 731 -29.77 -25.24 -28.26
N MET A 732 -29.85 -24.52 -29.37
CA MET A 732 -29.07 -23.32 -29.62
C MET A 732 -30.03 -22.14 -29.77
N ALA A 733 -29.82 -21.08 -28.99
CA ALA A 733 -30.46 -19.79 -29.21
C ALA A 733 -29.45 -18.81 -29.79
N ASN A 734 -29.83 -18.06 -30.80
CA ASN A 734 -29.05 -17.00 -31.41
C ASN A 734 -29.83 -15.71 -31.32
N ILE A 735 -29.24 -14.70 -30.72
CA ILE A 735 -29.80 -13.36 -30.53
C ILE A 735 -28.94 -12.36 -31.28
N ASP A 736 -29.58 -11.55 -32.11
CA ASP A 736 -28.95 -10.38 -32.73
C ASP A 736 -29.09 -9.21 -31.74
N LEU A 737 -27.99 -8.88 -31.07
CA LEU A 737 -27.95 -7.82 -30.06
C LEU A 737 -28.34 -6.45 -30.64
N SER A 738 -28.05 -6.20 -31.93
CA SER A 738 -28.36 -4.92 -32.57
C SER A 738 -29.87 -4.70 -32.77
N SER A 739 -30.66 -5.75 -32.68
CA SER A 739 -32.12 -5.71 -32.79
C SER A 739 -32.84 -5.41 -31.46
N LEU A 740 -32.11 -5.43 -30.33
CA LEU A 740 -32.68 -5.24 -29.00
C LEU A 740 -32.65 -3.75 -28.60
N PRO A 741 -33.61 -3.29 -27.81
CA PRO A 741 -33.58 -1.95 -27.25
C PRO A 741 -32.41 -1.82 -26.26
N VAL A 742 -31.86 -0.61 -26.17
CA VAL A 742 -30.84 -0.28 -25.17
C VAL A 742 -31.44 0.54 -24.04
N ASP A 743 -30.88 0.40 -22.84
CA ASP A 743 -31.22 1.20 -21.67
C ASP A 743 -30.58 2.61 -21.75
N ASP A 744 -30.74 3.40 -20.68
CA ASP A 744 -30.19 4.76 -20.58
C ASP A 744 -28.63 4.76 -20.52
N TYR A 745 -28.01 3.64 -20.21
CA TYR A 745 -26.55 3.45 -20.25
C TYR A 745 -26.03 2.91 -21.57
N GLY A 746 -26.91 2.58 -22.51
CA GLY A 746 -26.55 2.03 -23.81
C GLY A 746 -26.37 0.52 -23.85
N TYR A 747 -26.89 -0.22 -22.85
CA TYR A 747 -26.82 -1.67 -22.75
C TYR A 747 -28.12 -2.36 -23.19
N VAL A 748 -27.99 -3.47 -23.89
CA VAL A 748 -29.11 -4.37 -24.21
C VAL A 748 -29.47 -5.29 -23.03
N PHE A 749 -28.47 -5.63 -22.21
CA PHE A 749 -28.62 -6.30 -20.93
C PHE A 749 -27.72 -5.65 -19.91
N MET A 750 -28.19 -5.43 -18.68
CA MET A 750 -27.45 -4.79 -17.61
C MET A 750 -27.86 -5.39 -16.27
N SER A 751 -26.89 -5.45 -15.35
CA SER A 751 -27.09 -5.75 -13.94
C SER A 751 -26.29 -4.81 -13.07
N GLU A 752 -26.81 -4.49 -11.91
CA GLU A 752 -26.10 -3.74 -10.86
C GLU A 752 -26.41 -4.36 -9.52
N GLU A 753 -25.36 -4.76 -8.79
CA GLU A 753 -25.51 -5.48 -7.54
C GLU A 753 -24.61 -4.89 -6.46
N THR A 754 -25.12 -4.88 -5.23
CA THR A 754 -24.43 -4.38 -4.05
C THR A 754 -24.22 -5.51 -3.05
N TYR A 755 -23.03 -5.58 -2.48
CA TYR A 755 -22.75 -6.46 -1.35
C TYR A 755 -22.18 -5.65 -0.17
N ASP A 756 -22.73 -5.88 1.01
CA ASP A 756 -22.24 -5.36 2.29
C ASP A 756 -22.03 -6.54 3.25
N PRO A 757 -20.79 -6.77 3.74
CA PRO A 757 -20.48 -7.91 4.61
C PRO A 757 -21.29 -7.88 5.91
N PRO A 758 -21.80 -9.02 6.39
CA PRO A 758 -22.55 -9.10 7.62
C PRO A 758 -21.62 -8.89 8.82
N THR A 759 -21.75 -7.74 9.48
CA THR A 759 -21.03 -7.39 10.70
C THR A 759 -21.99 -6.87 11.76
N THR A 760 -21.59 -6.94 13.04
CA THR A 760 -22.35 -6.35 14.14
C THR A 760 -21.50 -5.32 14.89
N PRO A 761 -22.11 -4.27 15.45
CA PRO A 761 -21.43 -3.39 16.38
C PRO A 761 -20.84 -4.18 17.56
N LEU A 762 -19.71 -3.70 18.08
CA LEU A 762 -19.17 -4.21 19.33
C LEU A 762 -19.86 -3.52 20.51
N ASP A 763 -20.12 -4.29 21.58
CA ASP A 763 -20.63 -3.74 22.83
C ASP A 763 -19.54 -3.00 23.64
N GLU A 764 -19.85 -2.59 24.87
CA GLU A 764 -18.93 -1.86 25.75
C GLU A 764 -17.69 -2.68 26.16
N ASN A 765 -17.78 -4.02 26.09
CA ASN A 765 -16.67 -4.95 26.35
C ASN A 765 -15.96 -5.40 25.04
N GLY A 766 -16.34 -4.84 23.91
CA GLY A 766 -15.80 -5.19 22.60
C GLY A 766 -16.29 -6.56 22.10
N GLN A 767 -17.46 -7.02 22.55
CA GLN A 767 -18.06 -8.29 22.13
C GLN A 767 -19.00 -8.10 20.95
N GLY A 768 -18.90 -8.97 19.94
CA GLY A 768 -19.67 -8.91 18.70
C GLY A 768 -18.95 -9.54 17.52
N SER A 769 -19.45 -9.29 16.30
CA SER A 769 -18.89 -9.82 15.05
C SER A 769 -18.31 -8.67 14.21
N PRO A 770 -17.07 -8.21 14.49
CA PRO A 770 -16.50 -7.02 13.87
C PRO A 770 -16.15 -7.20 12.39
N TYR A 771 -15.96 -8.43 11.93
CA TYR A 771 -15.61 -8.75 10.53
C TYR A 771 -16.32 -10.04 10.10
N ALA A 772 -16.78 -10.08 8.87
CA ALA A 772 -17.35 -11.30 8.30
C ALA A 772 -16.28 -12.35 7.95
N VAL A 773 -15.11 -11.89 7.51
CA VAL A 773 -13.99 -12.73 7.03
C VAL A 773 -12.67 -12.26 7.61
N TYR A 774 -11.80 -13.21 7.98
CA TYR A 774 -10.40 -12.96 8.32
C TYR A 774 -9.47 -13.68 7.35
N GLY A 775 -8.40 -12.98 6.94
CA GLY A 775 -7.22 -13.60 6.35
C GLY A 775 -6.26 -14.07 7.44
N TYR A 776 -5.60 -15.20 7.22
CA TYR A 776 -4.64 -15.79 8.15
C TYR A 776 -3.30 -16.00 7.47
N GLY A 777 -2.22 -16.02 8.26
CA GLY A 777 -0.90 -16.31 7.72
C GLY A 777 0.11 -16.63 8.80
N ALA A 778 1.14 -17.37 8.40
CA ALA A 778 2.31 -17.63 9.20
C ALA A 778 3.56 -17.48 8.33
N GLN A 779 4.62 -16.97 8.90
CA GLN A 779 5.90 -16.78 8.23
C GLN A 779 7.04 -17.26 9.11
N MET A 780 8.05 -17.88 8.49
CA MET A 780 9.29 -18.20 9.14
C MET A 780 10.47 -17.64 8.34
N ILE A 781 11.50 -17.19 9.07
CA ILE A 781 12.71 -16.61 8.51
C ILE A 781 13.95 -17.33 9.02
N GLU A 782 14.87 -17.65 8.11
CA GLU A 782 16.24 -18.00 8.41
C GLU A 782 17.13 -16.76 8.18
N LEU A 783 17.99 -16.46 9.13
CA LEU A 783 18.90 -15.31 9.04
C LEU A 783 20.26 -15.60 9.67
N THR A 784 21.22 -14.76 9.33
CA THR A 784 22.57 -14.77 9.88
C THR A 784 22.88 -13.44 10.56
N VAL A 785 23.36 -13.49 11.80
CA VAL A 785 23.79 -12.31 12.57
C VAL A 785 25.32 -12.30 12.71
N ASP A 786 25.93 -11.19 12.36
CA ASP A 786 27.33 -10.89 12.72
C ASP A 786 27.36 -10.29 14.14
N ARG A 787 27.87 -11.04 15.11
CA ARG A 787 27.93 -10.59 16.51
C ARG A 787 28.89 -9.43 16.75
N GLY A 788 29.91 -9.26 15.89
CA GLY A 788 30.88 -8.18 15.99
C GLY A 788 30.32 -6.84 15.52
N LEU A 789 29.53 -6.87 14.45
CA LEU A 789 28.95 -5.69 13.82
C LEU A 789 27.47 -5.46 14.20
N GLY A 790 26.77 -6.47 14.66
CA GLY A 790 25.32 -6.43 14.88
C GLY A 790 24.51 -6.52 13.57
N GLN A 791 25.16 -6.77 12.44
CA GLN A 791 24.49 -6.84 11.14
C GLN A 791 23.67 -8.12 11.02
N VAL A 792 22.50 -8.00 10.40
CA VAL A 792 21.58 -9.10 10.09
C VAL A 792 21.51 -9.26 8.57
N ARG A 793 21.71 -10.49 8.11
CA ARG A 793 21.44 -10.88 6.74
C ARG A 793 20.28 -11.87 6.73
N LEU A 794 19.28 -11.60 5.94
CA LEU A 794 18.14 -12.49 5.75
C LEU A 794 18.51 -13.54 4.72
N ASP A 795 18.41 -14.82 5.06
CA ASP A 795 18.83 -15.90 4.18
C ASP A 795 17.62 -16.46 3.40
N LYS A 796 16.54 -16.87 4.08
CA LYS A 796 15.35 -17.43 3.42
C LYS A 796 14.10 -17.14 4.21
N MET A 797 13.02 -16.74 3.51
CA MET A 797 11.67 -16.54 4.04
C MET A 797 10.73 -17.60 3.47
N THR A 798 10.15 -18.43 4.33
CA THR A 798 9.06 -19.35 3.95
C THR A 798 7.75 -18.81 4.51
N THR A 799 6.74 -18.68 3.64
CA THR A 799 5.46 -18.07 3.99
C THR A 799 4.32 -19.03 3.72
N ALA A 800 3.34 -19.10 4.63
CA ALA A 800 2.09 -19.80 4.45
C ALA A 800 0.93 -18.84 4.72
N HIS A 801 0.17 -18.50 3.68
CA HIS A 801 -0.95 -17.57 3.79
C HIS A 801 -2.24 -18.20 3.29
N ASP A 802 -3.27 -18.17 4.15
CA ASP A 802 -4.61 -18.58 3.79
C ASP A 802 -5.36 -17.43 3.12
N VAL A 803 -5.65 -17.63 1.85
CA VAL A 803 -6.33 -16.68 0.97
C VAL A 803 -7.74 -17.14 0.60
N GLY A 804 -8.24 -18.20 1.27
CA GLY A 804 -9.45 -18.89 0.85
C GLY A 804 -9.22 -19.53 -0.51
N ARG A 805 -9.92 -19.08 -1.54
CA ARG A 805 -9.61 -19.45 -2.94
C ARG A 805 -8.67 -18.43 -3.56
N ALA A 806 -7.52 -18.83 -4.03
CA ALA A 806 -6.62 -17.99 -4.80
C ALA A 806 -7.25 -17.66 -6.17
N ILE A 807 -7.74 -16.46 -6.34
CA ILE A 807 -8.32 -16.02 -7.63
C ILE A 807 -7.23 -15.94 -8.70
N ASN A 808 -6.07 -15.38 -8.33
CA ASN A 808 -4.89 -15.31 -9.19
C ASN A 808 -3.62 -15.61 -8.39
N PRO A 809 -3.08 -16.82 -8.44
CA PRO A 809 -1.91 -17.21 -7.65
C PRO A 809 -0.67 -16.34 -7.89
N LEU A 810 -0.42 -15.93 -9.15
CA LEU A 810 0.71 -15.06 -9.50
C LEU A 810 0.68 -13.71 -8.73
N LEU A 811 -0.51 -13.11 -8.65
CA LEU A 811 -0.69 -11.83 -7.96
C LEU A 811 -0.70 -12.00 -6.44
N VAL A 812 -1.18 -13.14 -5.93
CA VAL A 812 -1.09 -13.51 -4.50
C VAL A 812 0.36 -13.51 -4.04
N GLU A 813 1.24 -14.24 -4.71
CA GLU A 813 2.67 -14.28 -4.40
C GLU A 813 3.30 -12.88 -4.42
N GLY A 814 3.01 -12.07 -5.44
CA GLY A 814 3.53 -10.70 -5.53
C GLY A 814 3.09 -9.82 -4.36
N GLN A 815 1.86 -10.00 -3.83
CA GLN A 815 1.41 -9.28 -2.64
C GLN A 815 2.12 -9.76 -1.37
N ILE A 816 2.44 -11.04 -1.25
CA ILE A 816 3.19 -11.62 -0.14
C ILE A 816 4.61 -11.03 -0.13
N GLU A 817 5.33 -11.10 -1.24
CA GLU A 817 6.70 -10.58 -1.37
C GLU A 817 6.78 -9.08 -1.02
N GLY A 818 5.89 -8.27 -1.60
CA GLY A 818 5.83 -6.83 -1.33
C GLY A 818 5.45 -6.50 0.12
N GLY A 819 4.62 -7.34 0.78
CA GLY A 819 4.29 -7.20 2.20
C GLY A 819 5.47 -7.55 3.09
N VAL A 820 6.17 -8.64 2.80
CA VAL A 820 7.39 -9.05 3.52
C VAL A 820 8.48 -7.98 3.41
N ALA A 821 8.70 -7.40 2.21
CA ALA A 821 9.68 -6.32 2.05
C ALA A 821 9.38 -5.13 2.98
N GLN A 822 8.12 -4.71 3.10
CA GLN A 822 7.74 -3.65 4.06
C GLN A 822 7.90 -4.09 5.51
N GLY A 823 7.66 -5.36 5.83
CA GLY A 823 7.89 -5.93 7.15
C GLY A 823 9.37 -5.99 7.53
N ILE A 824 10.26 -6.26 6.57
CA ILE A 824 11.72 -6.17 6.73
C ILE A 824 12.12 -4.74 7.08
N GLY A 825 11.58 -3.76 6.35
CA GLY A 825 11.81 -2.34 6.63
C GLY A 825 11.43 -1.96 8.06
N LEU A 826 10.22 -2.33 8.51
CA LEU A 826 9.76 -2.11 9.89
C LEU A 826 10.67 -2.79 10.92
N ALA A 827 11.16 -4.00 10.62
CA ALA A 827 11.99 -4.77 11.55
C ALA A 827 13.39 -4.18 11.72
N LEU A 828 14.03 -3.74 10.63
CA LEU A 828 15.49 -3.56 10.60
C LEU A 828 15.97 -2.14 10.28
N MET A 829 15.20 -1.27 9.61
CA MET A 829 15.78 -0.04 9.06
C MET A 829 14.88 1.19 9.02
N GLU A 830 13.58 1.06 8.87
CA GLU A 830 12.69 2.20 8.64
C GLU A 830 12.40 2.98 9.92
N ASP A 831 12.73 4.27 9.92
CA ASP A 831 12.48 5.21 11.02
C ASP A 831 12.30 6.61 10.45
N TYR A 832 11.07 7.10 10.44
CA TYR A 832 10.77 8.46 10.02
C TYR A 832 10.85 9.42 11.21
N LEU A 833 11.82 10.30 11.18
CA LEU A 833 12.07 11.31 12.21
C LEU A 833 11.46 12.66 11.80
N PRO A 834 10.34 13.12 12.41
CA PRO A 834 9.73 14.39 12.07
C PRO A 834 10.74 15.56 12.14
N GLY A 835 10.83 16.31 11.04
CA GLY A 835 11.75 17.46 10.94
C GLY A 835 13.21 17.11 10.59
N ARG A 836 13.52 15.83 10.40
CA ARG A 836 14.86 15.37 9.99
C ARG A 836 14.81 14.58 8.70
N THR A 837 13.87 13.64 8.58
CA THR A 837 13.70 12.81 7.39
C THR A 837 12.96 13.60 6.31
N GLU A 838 13.59 13.79 5.15
CA GLU A 838 13.02 14.59 4.07
C GLU A 838 13.06 13.91 2.69
N ASN A 839 13.89 12.86 2.51
CA ASN A 839 13.98 12.15 1.22
C ASN A 839 14.42 10.68 1.43
N LEU A 840 14.59 9.93 0.36
CA LEU A 840 14.96 8.51 0.40
C LEU A 840 16.44 8.26 0.79
N HIS A 841 17.28 9.29 0.79
CA HIS A 841 18.64 9.19 1.37
C HIS A 841 18.64 9.27 2.90
N ASP A 842 17.60 9.87 3.51
CA ASP A 842 17.41 9.95 4.96
C ASP A 842 16.47 8.86 5.49
N TYR A 843 15.64 8.31 4.62
CA TYR A 843 14.65 7.27 4.94
C TYR A 843 14.96 6.01 4.14
N LEU A 844 15.61 5.07 4.81
CA LEU A 844 16.03 3.82 4.17
C LEU A 844 14.85 2.86 4.05
N ILE A 845 14.58 2.39 2.84
CA ILE A 845 13.67 1.28 2.55
C ILE A 845 14.47 0.08 2.04
N PRO A 846 13.97 -1.15 2.18
CA PRO A 846 14.66 -2.32 1.66
C PRO A 846 14.99 -2.20 0.17
N THR A 847 16.23 -2.48 -0.16
CA THR A 847 16.74 -2.57 -1.53
C THR A 847 16.67 -4.01 -2.03
N ILE A 848 17.01 -4.22 -3.29
CA ILE A 848 17.06 -5.56 -3.88
C ILE A 848 18.01 -6.51 -3.14
N GLY A 849 19.09 -5.98 -2.55
CA GLY A 849 20.09 -6.76 -1.78
C GLY A 849 19.66 -7.13 -0.36
N ASP A 850 18.57 -6.55 0.15
CA ASP A 850 18.05 -6.83 1.51
C ASP A 850 17.00 -7.95 1.52
N ILE A 851 16.59 -8.43 0.35
CA ILE A 851 15.49 -9.37 0.20
C ILE A 851 15.99 -10.81 0.23
N PRO A 852 15.43 -11.67 1.11
CA PRO A 852 15.80 -13.09 1.19
C PRO A 852 15.29 -13.87 -0.02
N GLU A 853 15.72 -15.13 -0.13
CA GLU A 853 15.03 -16.09 -0.98
C GLU A 853 13.62 -16.37 -0.43
N PHE A 854 12.64 -16.49 -1.33
CA PHE A 854 11.26 -16.79 -0.96
C PHE A 854 10.87 -18.23 -1.27
N GLU A 855 10.06 -18.79 -0.38
CA GLU A 855 9.27 -19.99 -0.62
C GLU A 855 7.83 -19.72 -0.18
N HIS A 856 6.88 -19.81 -1.13
CA HIS A 856 5.48 -19.49 -0.89
C HIS A 856 4.63 -20.75 -0.80
N ILE A 857 3.78 -20.83 0.22
CA ILE A 857 2.75 -21.84 0.38
C ILE A 857 1.41 -21.11 0.41
N ILE A 858 0.64 -21.23 -0.66
CA ILE A 858 -0.72 -20.71 -0.72
C ILE A 858 -1.64 -21.74 -0.08
N VAL A 859 -2.28 -21.34 1.03
CA VAL A 859 -3.26 -22.15 1.75
C VAL A 859 -4.66 -21.70 1.31
N GLU A 860 -5.51 -22.65 0.96
CA GLU A 860 -6.86 -22.39 0.44
C GLU A 860 -7.91 -22.99 1.40
N VAL A 861 -8.27 -22.28 2.46
CA VAL A 861 -9.39 -22.62 3.34
C VAL A 861 -10.57 -21.72 2.98
N ALA A 862 -11.43 -22.20 2.10
CA ALA A 862 -12.53 -21.43 1.52
C ALA A 862 -13.45 -20.85 2.59
N ASP A 863 -13.87 -19.59 2.39
CA ASP A 863 -14.82 -18.90 3.24
C ASP A 863 -16.18 -18.77 2.55
N ALA A 864 -17.26 -19.04 3.24
CA ALA A 864 -18.63 -19.02 2.69
C ALA A 864 -19.05 -17.63 2.19
N GLU A 865 -18.56 -16.55 2.82
CA GLU A 865 -18.86 -15.18 2.44
C GLU A 865 -18.05 -14.70 1.24
N GLY A 866 -16.89 -15.29 1.00
CA GLY A 866 -15.99 -14.88 -0.09
C GLY A 866 -16.50 -15.21 -1.49
N PRO A 867 -16.15 -14.41 -2.52
CA PRO A 867 -16.40 -14.79 -3.91
C PRO A 867 -15.61 -16.06 -4.24
N TYR A 868 -16.27 -17.11 -4.66
CA TYR A 868 -15.69 -18.45 -4.85
C TYR A 868 -14.88 -18.96 -3.64
N GLY A 869 -15.12 -18.43 -2.45
CA GLY A 869 -14.39 -18.79 -1.23
C GLY A 869 -13.15 -17.92 -0.94
N ALA A 870 -12.89 -16.88 -1.73
CA ALA A 870 -11.70 -16.04 -1.60
C ALA A 870 -11.77 -15.09 -0.42
N LYS A 871 -10.62 -14.78 0.18
CA LYS A 871 -10.40 -13.82 1.25
C LYS A 871 -9.56 -12.63 0.79
N GLY A 872 -9.51 -11.58 1.62
CA GLY A 872 -8.60 -10.47 1.40
C GLY A 872 -7.18 -10.81 1.84
N LEU A 873 -6.17 -10.38 1.07
CA LEU A 873 -4.75 -10.71 1.31
C LEU A 873 -3.90 -9.48 1.62
N GLY A 874 -4.26 -8.32 1.08
CA GLY A 874 -3.37 -7.17 0.93
C GLY A 874 -2.61 -6.71 2.17
N GLU A 875 -3.14 -6.93 3.37
CA GLU A 875 -2.59 -6.35 4.60
C GLU A 875 -1.95 -7.37 5.56
N HIS A 876 -2.47 -8.59 5.67
CA HIS A 876 -1.94 -9.54 6.65
C HIS A 876 -0.53 -10.07 6.29
N VAL A 877 -0.13 -9.98 5.04
CA VAL A 877 1.18 -10.44 4.55
C VAL A 877 2.38 -9.73 5.18
N LEU A 878 2.19 -8.51 5.67
CA LEU A 878 3.25 -7.73 6.35
C LEU A 878 3.34 -8.05 7.85
N ILE A 879 2.24 -8.46 8.47
CA ILE A 879 2.08 -8.48 9.93
C ILE A 879 3.09 -9.39 10.63
N PRO A 880 3.30 -10.66 10.22
CA PRO A 880 4.17 -11.59 10.95
C PRO A 880 5.66 -11.40 10.65
N THR A 881 6.04 -10.59 9.65
CA THR A 881 7.43 -10.47 9.19
C THR A 881 8.35 -9.90 10.25
N ALA A 882 8.00 -8.75 10.84
CA ALA A 882 8.85 -8.11 11.83
C ALA A 882 9.05 -8.98 13.09
N PRO A 883 8.00 -9.56 13.72
CA PRO A 883 8.19 -10.44 14.85
C PRO A 883 8.95 -11.72 14.50
N ALA A 884 8.77 -12.31 13.32
CA ALA A 884 9.56 -13.48 12.90
C ALA A 884 11.06 -13.14 12.84
N ILE A 885 11.43 -11.97 12.30
CA ILE A 885 12.82 -11.50 12.26
C ILE A 885 13.38 -11.28 13.66
N VAL A 886 12.65 -10.59 14.53
CA VAL A 886 13.08 -10.32 15.92
C VAL A 886 13.27 -11.62 16.70
N ASN A 887 12.36 -12.59 16.54
CA ASN A 887 12.45 -13.91 17.15
C ASN A 887 13.66 -14.71 16.62
N ALA A 888 13.96 -14.60 15.31
CA ALA A 888 15.13 -15.23 14.72
C ALA A 888 16.45 -14.60 15.24
N ILE A 889 16.51 -13.26 15.37
CA ILE A 889 17.67 -12.56 15.95
C ILE A 889 17.89 -13.07 17.40
N ARG A 890 16.81 -13.13 18.19
CA ARG A 890 16.90 -13.64 19.55
C ARG A 890 17.41 -15.08 19.61
N GLN A 891 16.91 -15.94 18.76
CA GLN A 891 17.37 -17.33 18.68
C GLN A 891 18.85 -17.43 18.27
N ALA A 892 19.31 -16.57 17.36
CA ALA A 892 20.69 -16.54 16.89
C ALA A 892 21.68 -16.09 17.98
N VAL A 893 21.35 -15.05 18.74
CA VAL A 893 22.32 -14.35 19.59
C VAL A 893 21.85 -14.07 21.02
N GLY A 894 20.65 -14.51 21.40
CA GLY A 894 20.13 -14.43 22.76
C GLY A 894 19.61 -13.07 23.20
N VAL A 895 19.63 -12.04 22.34
CA VAL A 895 19.09 -10.72 22.66
C VAL A 895 17.74 -10.48 22.01
N LEU A 896 16.76 -10.00 22.77
CA LEU A 896 15.44 -9.62 22.29
C LEU A 896 15.39 -8.10 22.06
N ILE A 897 15.21 -7.68 20.82
CA ILE A 897 15.10 -6.27 20.46
C ILE A 897 13.65 -5.99 20.09
N THR A 898 12.91 -5.37 20.98
CA THR A 898 11.50 -4.99 20.80
C THR A 898 11.29 -3.48 20.59
N ASN A 899 12.37 -2.70 20.63
CA ASN A 899 12.38 -1.30 20.23
C ASN A 899 12.82 -1.22 18.77
N LEU A 900 11.85 -1.29 17.85
CA LEU A 900 12.10 -1.30 16.42
C LEU A 900 12.49 0.10 15.86
N PRO A 901 13.20 0.12 14.74
CA PRO A 901 13.84 -1.01 14.04
C PRO A 901 14.97 -1.61 14.85
N ALA A 902 15.21 -2.93 14.70
CA ALA A 902 16.33 -3.65 15.33
C ALA A 902 17.62 -3.42 14.52
N THR A 903 18.12 -2.21 14.56
CA THR A 903 19.32 -1.80 13.83
C THR A 903 20.58 -2.45 14.37
N ALA A 904 21.65 -2.49 13.55
CA ALA A 904 22.92 -3.13 13.89
C ALA A 904 23.54 -2.57 15.18
N ASP A 905 23.44 -1.26 15.41
CA ASP A 905 23.91 -0.61 16.64
C ASP A 905 23.15 -1.05 17.87
N LYS A 906 21.82 -1.20 17.80
CA LYS A 906 20.98 -1.68 18.91
C LYS A 906 21.30 -3.16 19.24
N ILE A 907 21.43 -4.00 18.22
CA ILE A 907 21.83 -5.42 18.42
C ILE A 907 23.21 -5.49 19.06
N ARG A 908 24.16 -4.74 18.54
CA ARG A 908 25.54 -4.69 19.09
C ARG A 908 25.55 -4.18 20.53
N ALA A 909 24.83 -3.13 20.85
CA ALA A 909 24.73 -2.59 22.20
C ALA A 909 24.13 -3.61 23.18
N ALA A 910 23.08 -4.33 22.77
CA ALA A 910 22.47 -5.39 23.57
C ALA A 910 23.42 -6.58 23.82
N LEU A 911 24.19 -6.98 22.81
CA LEU A 911 25.22 -8.04 22.96
C LEU A 911 26.34 -7.62 23.91
N GLN A 912 26.78 -6.37 23.86
CA GLN A 912 27.80 -5.84 24.80
C GLN A 912 27.28 -5.81 26.22
N ALA A 913 26.02 -5.42 26.43
CA ALA A 913 25.41 -5.41 27.77
C ALA A 913 25.31 -6.81 28.38
N GLN A 914 25.07 -7.87 27.59
CA GLN A 914 25.10 -9.25 28.05
C GLN A 914 26.53 -9.70 28.45
N GLY A 915 27.55 -9.29 27.71
CA GLY A 915 28.95 -9.66 27.98
C GLY A 915 29.54 -9.02 29.24
N THR A 916 29.03 -7.86 29.66
CA THR A 916 29.48 -7.16 30.89
C THR A 916 28.78 -7.64 32.18
N GLY A 917 27.76 -8.50 32.08
CA GLY A 917 27.04 -9.06 33.23
C GLY A 917 27.66 -10.36 33.81
N HIS A 918 28.80 -10.78 33.31
CA HIS A 918 29.52 -11.99 33.73
C HIS A 918 30.97 -11.75 34.22
N ASP A 919 31.32 -10.51 34.60
CA ASP A 919 32.59 -10.21 35.31
C ASP A 919 32.35 -10.06 36.82
#